data_e708f6f50690cc027592147d0797917c
#
_entry.id   e708f6f50690cc027592147d0797917c
#
_cell.length_a   1.000
_cell.length_b   1.000
_cell.length_c   1.000
_cell.angle_alpha   90.00
_cell.angle_beta   90.00
_cell.angle_gamma   90.00
#
_symmetry.space_group_name_H-M   'P 1'
#
loop_
_entity.id
_entity.type
_entity.pdbx_description
1 polymer ?
#
loop_
_entity_poly.entity_id
_entity_poly.type
_entity_poly.pdbx_seq_one_letter_code
_entity_poly.pdbx_strand_id
1 'polypeptide(L)'
;MLCGENGSVDLTEFLDLSIKGPAEFNCLQKGGGINDCRFQEPEMDAIIHQMFGDPSIFLNCQSGECLYETDVPGFERPVKRINTPLIAGVISGASLFVVAVILIVWYLSRRQFKHGPIHLDESDDESLKLMADHKPASLYFENVSYNLNGKQILTNIQGMAHPGEILAIMGASGAGKTTFLDILARKNKRGNVQGNFYVNGETVNDNEYKSVVGFVDQEDTMLPTLTVHETIMTSALLRLPRDMGRAAKEQRVYEVEKQLGISAIKDSLIGSEEGKGRGISGGEKRRVGIACELVTSPSILFLDEPTSGLDAYNAFNVIECLVTLAKTYKRTVIFTIHQPRSNIVALFDRLLLLAKGRTVYSGEFAQCQDFFDHIGYSCPPGFNIADYLVDLTMHVGGTPTTPVDEGIPGLETRTTSSAGPSSTRAVKSIASTSGGSIEEGVVGSPSDSLLKPRIKRKDSIKARQERELYTRKRTGAETPVSQPDEVPLDPNATTSPQQWLRLSKQQPGQVHQQILDDPDNLPPPAQGTNTDFEVLIAAYEHSEIARNIHDEIHSAIATAQTANGNMNGHGDGNGNGKTMGRGYARVGYLRQFVILSQRTWRNLYRNPMLMLTHYAIAILLAVLSGYLFYGLTDDIPGFQNRLGLFFFILALFGFSTLSSLTVFAPERLLFVRERANGYYAPITYFMAKVIFDIVPLRIIPPILMGSILYPMTGLIPDAPHFFKFILILVLFNLAAAAICLFIGIVCKDNGVASLIGSLVMLFSLLFAGLLLNHDAIPKSMLWLQAISIFHYAFESLIVNEVTFLTLVDKKYGLNITVPGATILSSFGFDTLALWPDVVKLAIFGSVFIVLAYAAMHVLLVERR
;
A
#
# COMPACT_ATOMS: atom_id res chain seq x y z
N MET A 1 59.00 22.48 10.08
CA MET A 1 60.21 22.14 10.82
C MET A 1 60.66 23.36 11.60
N LEU A 2 60.72 23.24 12.92
CA LEU A 2 61.22 24.33 13.79
C LEU A 2 62.71 24.13 13.97
N CYS A 3 63.55 24.99 13.41
CA CYS A 3 64.93 25.03 13.76
C CYS A 3 65.09 25.87 15.06
N GLY A 4 65.31 25.26 16.19
CA GLY A 4 65.62 25.93 17.44
C GLY A 4 66.98 26.61 17.40
N GLU A 5 67.24 27.67 18.19
CA GLU A 5 68.47 28.45 18.26
C GLU A 5 69.71 27.63 18.66
N ASN A 6 69.56 26.39 19.12
CA ASN A 6 70.62 25.48 19.53
C ASN A 6 70.79 24.21 18.68
N GLY A 7 70.20 24.15 17.51
CA GLY A 7 70.53 23.22 16.44
C GLY A 7 70.20 21.72 16.65
N SER A 8 69.55 21.33 17.69
CA SER A 8 69.05 19.96 17.86
C SER A 8 67.52 19.95 18.21
N VAL A 9 66.72 19.44 17.34
CA VAL A 9 65.32 19.22 17.60
C VAL A 9 65.07 17.73 17.60
N ASP A 10 64.55 17.23 18.70
CA ASP A 10 64.09 15.84 18.78
C ASP A 10 62.81 15.69 17.95
N LEU A 11 62.92 15.04 16.81
CA LEU A 11 61.83 14.80 15.86
C LEU A 11 61.11 13.45 16.15
N THR A 12 61.42 12.79 17.24
CA THR A 12 60.92 11.46 17.58
C THR A 12 59.40 11.47 17.68
N GLU A 13 58.82 12.52 18.27
CA GLU A 13 57.35 12.67 18.45
C GLU A 13 56.59 12.91 17.14
N PHE A 14 57.29 13.48 16.12
CA PHE A 14 56.67 13.80 14.83
C PHE A 14 56.83 12.68 13.78
N LEU A 15 57.83 11.83 13.97
CA LEU A 15 58.18 10.77 13.03
C LEU A 15 57.78 9.35 13.52
N ASP A 16 57.18 9.24 14.71
CA ASP A 16 56.82 7.98 15.37
C ASP A 16 55.80 7.12 14.59
N LEU A 17 55.13 7.67 13.61
CA LEU A 17 54.18 6.95 12.72
C LEU A 17 54.85 6.37 11.44
N SER A 18 56.05 6.80 11.09
CA SER A 18 56.66 6.48 9.79
C SER A 18 58.08 5.93 9.86
N ILE A 19 58.80 6.12 10.96
CA ILE A 19 60.23 5.79 11.10
C ILE A 19 60.44 5.02 12.41
N LYS A 20 60.80 3.78 12.32
CA LYS A 20 61.01 2.89 13.47
C LYS A 20 62.40 3.00 14.11
N GLY A 21 62.86 4.18 14.42
CA GLY A 21 64.16 4.36 15.08
C GLY A 21 64.34 5.77 15.61
N PRO A 22 65.32 6.00 16.49
CA PRO A 22 65.66 7.34 16.97
C PRO A 22 66.24 8.15 15.81
N ALA A 23 65.52 9.21 15.42
CA ALA A 23 66.03 10.16 14.41
C ALA A 23 66.58 11.43 15.08
N GLU A 24 67.74 11.85 14.68
CA GLU A 24 68.37 13.10 15.14
C GLU A 24 68.48 14.12 14.02
N PHE A 25 68.15 15.35 14.36
CA PHE A 25 68.27 16.51 13.44
C PHE A 25 69.35 17.43 14.03
N ASN A 26 70.55 17.45 13.41
CA ASN A 26 71.63 18.23 13.88
C ASN A 26 71.98 19.36 12.89
N CYS A 27 71.98 20.63 13.36
CA CYS A 27 72.38 21.79 12.56
C CYS A 27 73.69 22.37 13.06
N LEU A 28 74.70 22.44 12.19
CA LEU A 28 75.91 23.10 12.43
C LEU A 28 76.00 24.49 11.79
N GLN A 29 76.23 25.52 12.62
CA GLN A 29 76.31 26.89 12.17
C GLN A 29 77.65 27.11 11.40
N LYS A 30 77.56 27.30 10.11
CA LYS A 30 78.68 27.71 9.26
C LYS A 30 78.65 29.23 9.16
N GLY A 31 79.76 29.86 9.48
CA GLY A 31 79.90 31.34 9.39
C GLY A 31 79.55 31.83 7.98
N GLY A 32 78.58 32.74 7.92
CA GLY A 32 78.03 33.32 6.70
C GLY A 32 76.51 33.17 6.50
N GLY A 33 75.79 32.77 7.52
CA GLY A 33 74.33 32.76 7.50
C GLY A 33 73.65 31.50 6.91
N ILE A 34 74.48 30.47 6.58
CA ILE A 34 73.98 29.21 6.07
C ILE A 34 74.26 28.14 7.11
N ASN A 35 73.25 27.45 7.58
CA ASN A 35 73.38 26.32 8.50
C ASN A 35 73.35 25.02 7.73
N ASP A 36 74.33 24.14 7.99
CA ASP A 36 74.40 22.80 7.49
C ASP A 36 73.64 21.88 8.40
N CYS A 37 72.45 21.58 8.07
CA CYS A 37 71.56 20.75 8.87
C CYS A 37 71.51 19.31 8.35
N ARG A 38 71.62 18.33 9.21
CA ARG A 38 71.59 16.90 8.86
C ARG A 38 70.46 16.23 9.59
N PHE A 39 69.69 15.51 8.85
CA PHE A 39 68.75 14.57 9.41
C PHE A 39 69.40 13.17 9.34
N GLN A 40 69.49 12.53 10.47
CA GLN A 40 70.14 11.20 10.63
C GLN A 40 69.15 10.22 11.23
N GLU A 41 68.84 9.18 10.47
CA GLU A 41 68.09 8.05 10.90
C GLU A 41 68.70 6.78 10.28
N PRO A 42 69.07 5.74 11.08
CA PRO A 42 69.92 4.64 10.63
C PRO A 42 69.38 3.86 9.42
N GLU A 43 68.08 3.61 9.36
CA GLU A 43 67.42 2.84 8.27
C GLU A 43 67.27 3.69 7.01
N MET A 44 66.92 4.96 7.17
CA MET A 44 66.79 5.91 6.05
C MET A 44 68.14 6.31 5.51
N ASP A 45 69.14 6.52 6.35
CA ASP A 45 70.49 6.81 5.94
C ASP A 45 71.10 5.69 5.11
N ALA A 46 70.79 4.44 5.43
CA ALA A 46 71.24 3.28 4.64
C ALA A 46 70.58 3.27 3.25
N ILE A 47 69.30 3.63 3.14
CA ILE A 47 68.58 3.71 1.84
C ILE A 47 69.13 4.89 1.00
N ILE A 48 69.38 6.03 1.63
CA ILE A 48 69.88 7.23 0.94
C ILE A 48 71.31 7.00 0.46
N HIS A 49 72.15 6.35 1.29
CA HIS A 49 73.48 5.99 0.87
C HIS A 49 73.46 5.01 -0.30
N GLN A 50 72.59 4.07 -0.34
CA GLN A 50 72.43 3.12 -1.41
C GLN A 50 71.87 3.73 -2.71
N MET A 51 70.95 4.70 -2.62
CA MET A 51 70.30 5.29 -3.80
C MET A 51 71.01 6.55 -4.32
N PHE A 52 71.62 7.35 -3.45
CA PHE A 52 72.21 8.66 -3.83
C PHE A 52 73.68 8.80 -3.48
N GLY A 53 74.25 7.86 -2.74
CA GLY A 53 75.67 7.90 -2.33
C GLY A 53 75.94 8.87 -1.17
N ASP A 54 74.97 9.54 -0.66
CA ASP A 54 75.06 10.50 0.45
C ASP A 54 74.87 9.81 1.80
N PRO A 55 75.65 10.18 2.85
CA PRO A 55 75.59 9.51 4.14
C PRO A 55 74.36 9.84 5.01
N SER A 56 73.60 10.89 4.65
CA SER A 56 72.36 11.35 5.31
C SER A 56 71.70 12.45 4.49
N ILE A 57 70.55 12.87 4.86
CA ILE A 57 69.85 13.98 4.21
C ILE A 57 70.51 15.31 4.68
N PHE A 58 71.03 16.07 3.73
CA PHE A 58 71.59 17.40 3.99
C PHE A 58 70.55 18.48 3.64
N LEU A 59 70.27 19.38 4.59
CA LEU A 59 69.36 20.51 4.41
C LEU A 59 70.18 21.82 4.61
N ASN A 60 70.30 22.62 3.58
CA ASN A 60 70.89 23.92 3.65
C ASN A 60 69.82 24.93 4.12
N CYS A 61 69.87 25.29 5.42
CA CYS A 61 68.99 26.29 5.97
C CYS A 61 69.68 27.62 6.09
N GLN A 62 69.14 28.72 5.59
CA GLN A 62 69.64 30.08 5.92
C GLN A 62 69.24 30.37 7.37
N SER A 63 70.13 31.03 8.11
CA SER A 63 70.00 31.25 9.54
C SER A 63 68.69 31.94 9.86
N GLY A 64 67.86 31.29 10.70
CA GLY A 64 66.92 31.97 11.55
C GLY A 64 65.46 31.62 11.41
N GLU A 65 64.98 31.09 10.27
CA GLU A 65 63.53 30.90 10.12
C GLU A 65 63.15 29.71 9.29
N CYS A 66 62.82 28.58 9.94
CA CYS A 66 61.97 27.60 9.34
C CYS A 66 60.52 28.03 9.62
N LEU A 67 59.94 28.79 8.70
CA LEU A 67 58.54 29.17 8.75
C LEU A 67 57.66 28.09 8.10
N TYR A 68 56.45 27.91 8.62
CA TYR A 68 55.47 27.19 7.85
C TYR A 68 55.24 27.89 6.51
N GLU A 69 54.93 27.13 5.45
CA GLU A 69 54.66 27.71 4.12
C GLU A 69 53.57 28.81 4.19
N THR A 70 52.65 28.71 5.18
CA THR A 70 51.63 29.73 5.46
C THR A 70 52.14 31.02 6.08
N ASP A 71 53.33 31.00 6.69
CA ASP A 71 53.93 32.08 7.46
C ASP A 71 54.95 32.88 6.63
N VAL A 72 55.24 32.42 5.40
CA VAL A 72 56.12 33.12 4.47
C VAL A 72 55.43 34.39 3.96
N PRO A 73 55.99 35.63 4.20
CA PRO A 73 55.38 36.86 3.67
C PRO A 73 55.28 36.81 2.15
N GLY A 74 54.06 36.90 1.61
CA GLY A 74 53.77 36.80 0.17
C GLY A 74 53.33 35.42 -0.31
N PHE A 75 53.20 34.40 0.57
CA PHE A 75 52.63 33.15 0.21
C PHE A 75 51.09 33.28 0.12
N GLU A 76 50.60 33.37 -1.09
CA GLU A 76 49.19 33.19 -1.38
C GLU A 76 48.93 31.72 -1.75
N ARG A 77 48.14 31.00 -0.96
CA ARG A 77 47.65 29.68 -1.41
C ARG A 77 47.01 29.84 -2.78
N PRO A 78 47.35 29.04 -3.75
CA PRO A 78 46.73 29.10 -5.06
C PRO A 78 45.24 28.80 -4.91
N VAL A 79 44.46 29.86 -4.86
CA VAL A 79 42.99 29.76 -4.74
C VAL A 79 42.48 29.26 -6.07
N LYS A 80 41.95 28.03 -6.11
CA LYS A 80 41.29 27.49 -7.29
C LYS A 80 40.19 28.47 -7.70
N ARG A 81 40.27 29.11 -8.85
CA ARG A 81 39.29 30.09 -9.33
C ARG A 81 38.01 29.38 -9.67
N ILE A 82 37.11 29.28 -8.73
CA ILE A 82 35.77 28.78 -8.90
C ILE A 82 34.93 29.84 -9.58
N ASN A 83 34.20 29.45 -10.62
CA ASN A 83 33.32 30.37 -11.33
C ASN A 83 32.04 30.62 -10.53
N THR A 84 32.12 31.55 -9.57
CA THR A 84 31.00 31.93 -8.67
C THR A 84 29.73 32.36 -9.42
N PRO A 85 29.77 33.10 -10.56
CA PRO A 85 28.58 33.41 -11.32
C PRO A 85 27.93 32.19 -11.95
N LEU A 86 28.72 31.21 -12.39
CA LEU A 86 28.16 29.93 -12.90
C LEU A 86 27.43 29.17 -11.77
N ILE A 87 28.02 29.07 -10.59
CA ILE A 87 27.40 28.43 -9.44
C ILE A 87 26.08 29.13 -9.07
N ALA A 88 26.10 30.45 -8.93
CA ALA A 88 24.90 31.22 -8.65
C ALA A 88 23.83 31.02 -9.74
N GLY A 89 24.24 30.97 -11.00
CA GLY A 89 23.35 30.67 -12.13
C GLY A 89 22.71 29.27 -12.05
N VAL A 90 23.50 28.24 -11.70
CA VAL A 90 22.98 26.87 -11.59
C VAL A 90 22.05 26.72 -10.38
N ILE A 91 22.41 27.28 -9.21
CA ILE A 91 21.54 27.26 -8.02
C ILE A 91 20.23 27.98 -8.30
N SER A 92 20.29 29.19 -8.91
CA SER A 92 19.08 29.94 -9.24
C SER A 92 18.25 29.23 -10.32
N GLY A 93 18.87 28.61 -11.33
CA GLY A 93 18.20 27.80 -12.33
C GLY A 93 17.49 26.57 -11.74
N ALA A 94 18.17 25.83 -10.85
CA ALA A 94 17.58 24.69 -10.15
C ALA A 94 16.42 25.12 -9.23
N SER A 95 16.57 26.22 -8.53
CA SER A 95 15.49 26.77 -7.69
C SER A 95 14.29 27.23 -8.53
N LEU A 96 14.54 27.90 -9.66
CA LEU A 96 13.50 28.31 -10.60
C LEU A 96 12.79 27.09 -11.21
N PHE A 97 13.52 26.04 -11.53
CA PHE A 97 12.92 24.76 -12.00
C PHE A 97 11.95 24.20 -10.96
N VAL A 98 12.32 24.14 -9.68
CA VAL A 98 11.42 23.66 -8.63
C VAL A 98 10.20 24.58 -8.48
N VAL A 99 10.39 25.89 -8.52
CA VAL A 99 9.27 26.85 -8.52
C VAL A 99 8.35 26.61 -9.72
N ALA A 100 8.91 26.42 -10.93
CA ALA A 100 8.14 26.12 -12.12
C ALA A 100 7.35 24.81 -11.97
N VAL A 101 7.96 23.75 -11.41
CA VAL A 101 7.27 22.49 -11.10
C VAL A 101 6.13 22.71 -10.13
N ILE A 102 6.35 23.51 -9.06
CA ILE A 102 5.30 23.87 -8.09
C ILE A 102 4.16 24.59 -8.79
N LEU A 103 4.44 25.56 -9.63
CA LEU A 103 3.42 26.32 -10.37
C LEU A 103 2.66 25.45 -11.37
N ILE A 104 3.34 24.57 -12.09
CA ILE A 104 2.71 23.62 -13.02
C ILE A 104 1.80 22.68 -12.24
N VAL A 105 2.28 22.10 -11.16
CA VAL A 105 1.50 21.19 -10.30
C VAL A 105 0.30 21.90 -9.71
N TRP A 106 0.48 23.12 -9.21
CA TRP A 106 -0.60 23.97 -8.70
C TRP A 106 -1.63 24.30 -9.78
N TYR A 107 -1.20 24.68 -10.98
CA TYR A 107 -2.07 24.94 -12.13
C TYR A 107 -2.86 23.68 -12.53
N LEU A 108 -2.18 22.54 -12.68
CA LEU A 108 -2.82 21.27 -13.04
C LEU A 108 -3.80 20.81 -11.95
N SER A 109 -3.45 20.98 -10.68
CA SER A 109 -4.31 20.64 -9.54
C SER A 109 -5.57 21.51 -9.48
N ARG A 110 -5.48 22.79 -9.86
CA ARG A 110 -6.63 23.70 -9.92
C ARG A 110 -7.47 23.58 -11.18
N ARG A 111 -6.91 23.01 -12.24
CA ARG A 111 -7.65 22.79 -13.50
C ARG A 111 -8.64 21.66 -13.30
N GLN A 112 -9.79 21.96 -12.73
CA GLN A 112 -10.94 21.04 -12.75
C GLN A 112 -11.39 20.87 -14.20
N PHE A 113 -11.32 19.64 -14.71
CA PHE A 113 -11.88 19.34 -16.02
C PHE A 113 -13.40 19.39 -15.89
N LYS A 114 -13.99 20.55 -16.29
CA LYS A 114 -15.44 20.61 -16.50
C LYS A 114 -15.76 19.76 -17.73
N HIS A 115 -16.49 18.71 -17.55
CA HIS A 115 -16.97 17.86 -18.62
C HIS A 115 -18.02 18.67 -19.39
N GLY A 116 -17.75 18.92 -20.68
CA GLY A 116 -18.69 19.62 -21.60
C GLY A 116 -19.85 18.72 -22.02
N PRO A 117 -20.77 19.23 -22.82
CA PRO A 117 -21.85 18.42 -23.40
C PRO A 117 -21.23 17.28 -24.26
N ILE A 118 -21.80 16.09 -24.10
CA ILE A 118 -21.34 14.88 -24.81
C ILE A 118 -22.03 14.88 -26.16
N HIS A 119 -21.28 14.85 -27.25
CA HIS A 119 -21.80 14.60 -28.61
C HIS A 119 -21.57 13.12 -28.89
N LEU A 120 -22.68 12.41 -29.15
CA LEU A 120 -22.72 11.00 -29.53
C LEU A 120 -22.85 10.88 -31.04
N ASP A 121 -22.07 10.01 -31.65
CA ASP A 121 -22.24 9.57 -32.99
C ASP A 121 -23.30 8.46 -33.07
N GLU A 122 -23.93 8.21 -34.26
CA GLU A 122 -24.94 7.16 -34.41
C GLU A 122 -24.45 5.76 -34.01
N SER A 123 -23.19 5.43 -34.29
CA SER A 123 -22.57 4.16 -33.88
C SER A 123 -22.39 4.05 -32.37
N ASP A 124 -22.19 5.17 -31.67
CA ASP A 124 -22.07 5.22 -30.21
C ASP A 124 -23.43 5.00 -29.54
N ASP A 125 -24.52 5.50 -30.15
CA ASP A 125 -25.90 5.31 -29.62
C ASP A 125 -26.34 3.84 -29.74
N GLU A 126 -26.00 3.16 -30.83
CA GLU A 126 -26.22 1.72 -31.00
C GLU A 126 -25.46 0.89 -29.98
N SER A 127 -24.18 1.24 -29.74
CA SER A 127 -23.34 0.58 -28.73
C SER A 127 -23.88 0.78 -27.31
N LEU A 128 -24.42 1.94 -26.99
CA LEU A 128 -25.07 2.22 -25.70
C LEU A 128 -26.35 1.43 -25.51
N LYS A 129 -27.20 1.32 -26.55
CA LYS A 129 -28.43 0.51 -26.52
C LYS A 129 -28.11 -0.97 -26.26
N LEU A 130 -27.08 -1.52 -26.92
CA LEU A 130 -26.62 -2.89 -26.69
C LEU A 130 -26.10 -3.12 -25.26
N MET A 131 -25.56 -2.09 -24.63
CA MET A 131 -25.09 -2.17 -23.25
C MET A 131 -26.20 -1.96 -22.21
N ALA A 132 -27.23 -1.20 -22.54
CA ALA A 132 -28.39 -1.01 -21.68
C ALA A 132 -29.24 -2.29 -21.57
N ASP A 133 -29.33 -3.09 -22.63
CA ASP A 133 -30.03 -4.37 -22.68
C ASP A 133 -29.15 -5.50 -22.09
N HIS A 134 -29.08 -5.57 -20.75
CA HIS A 134 -28.55 -6.77 -20.11
C HIS A 134 -29.63 -7.87 -20.15
N LYS A 135 -29.20 -9.10 -20.38
CA LYS A 135 -30.11 -10.25 -20.26
C LYS A 135 -30.31 -10.57 -18.79
N PRO A 136 -31.58 -10.59 -18.29
CA PRO A 136 -31.83 -11.06 -16.93
C PRO A 136 -31.30 -12.46 -16.76
N ALA A 137 -30.65 -12.73 -15.63
CA ALA A 137 -30.00 -14.01 -15.35
C ALA A 137 -30.42 -14.53 -13.97
N SER A 138 -31.07 -15.70 -13.95
CA SER A 138 -31.29 -16.48 -12.72
C SER A 138 -30.03 -17.26 -12.38
N LEU A 139 -29.70 -17.35 -11.11
CA LEU A 139 -28.63 -18.20 -10.60
C LEU A 139 -29.21 -19.35 -9.78
N TYR A 140 -28.86 -20.57 -10.14
CA TYR A 140 -29.18 -21.78 -9.39
C TYR A 140 -27.88 -22.45 -8.95
N PHE A 141 -27.86 -22.95 -7.71
CA PHE A 141 -26.70 -23.65 -7.16
C PHE A 141 -27.17 -24.85 -6.33
N GLU A 142 -26.47 -25.96 -6.48
CA GLU A 142 -26.84 -27.24 -5.90
C GLU A 142 -25.62 -27.99 -5.39
N ASN A 143 -25.75 -28.65 -4.22
CA ASN A 143 -24.72 -29.48 -3.59
C ASN A 143 -23.39 -28.77 -3.39
N VAL A 144 -23.40 -27.44 -3.12
CA VAL A 144 -22.19 -26.66 -2.97
C VAL A 144 -21.48 -27.02 -1.67
N SER A 145 -20.30 -27.60 -1.82
CA SER A 145 -19.43 -28.02 -0.70
C SER A 145 -18.01 -27.52 -0.90
N TYR A 146 -17.32 -27.20 0.18
CA TYR A 146 -15.95 -26.69 0.13
C TYR A 146 -15.07 -27.29 1.21
N ASN A 147 -13.96 -27.89 0.79
CA ASN A 147 -12.98 -28.51 1.65
C ASN A 147 -11.63 -27.80 1.53
N LEU A 148 -11.06 -27.39 2.66
CA LEU A 148 -9.76 -26.74 2.75
C LEU A 148 -8.86 -27.54 3.70
N ASN A 149 -7.74 -28.07 3.19
CA ASN A 149 -6.76 -28.83 3.97
C ASN A 149 -7.38 -30.00 4.80
N GLY A 150 -8.37 -30.70 4.23
CA GLY A 150 -9.08 -31.80 4.90
C GLY A 150 -10.19 -31.35 5.87
N LYS A 151 -10.35 -30.04 6.11
CA LYS A 151 -11.46 -29.51 6.91
C LYS A 151 -12.59 -29.07 5.99
N GLN A 152 -13.78 -29.63 6.19
CA GLN A 152 -14.99 -29.21 5.49
C GLN A 152 -15.47 -27.89 6.07
N ILE A 153 -15.56 -26.87 5.22
CA ILE A 153 -15.97 -25.51 5.59
C ILE A 153 -17.44 -25.26 5.22
N LEU A 154 -17.85 -25.77 4.05
CA LEU A 154 -19.22 -25.69 3.58
C LEU A 154 -19.69 -27.08 3.18
N THR A 155 -20.95 -27.40 3.46
CA THR A 155 -21.55 -28.72 3.23
C THR A 155 -22.92 -28.54 2.61
N ASN A 156 -23.09 -29.11 1.41
CA ASN A 156 -24.38 -29.32 0.75
C ASN A 156 -25.32 -28.11 0.74
N ILE A 157 -24.83 -26.96 0.27
CA ILE A 157 -25.64 -25.74 0.18
C ILE A 157 -26.35 -25.72 -1.16
N GLN A 158 -27.67 -25.45 -1.13
CA GLN A 158 -28.51 -25.30 -2.31
C GLN A 158 -29.38 -24.07 -2.22
N GLY A 159 -29.75 -23.53 -3.38
CA GLY A 159 -30.59 -22.34 -3.44
C GLY A 159 -30.64 -21.70 -4.83
N MET A 160 -31.34 -20.60 -4.93
CA MET A 160 -31.58 -19.88 -6.17
C MET A 160 -31.77 -18.38 -5.94
N ALA A 161 -31.55 -17.61 -7.00
CA ALA A 161 -31.84 -16.18 -7.02
C ALA A 161 -32.33 -15.79 -8.42
N HIS A 162 -33.46 -15.07 -8.47
CA HIS A 162 -34.11 -14.69 -9.72
C HIS A 162 -33.79 -13.23 -10.13
N PRO A 163 -34.00 -12.88 -11.40
CA PRO A 163 -33.86 -11.51 -11.88
C PRO A 163 -34.88 -10.61 -11.22
N GLY A 164 -34.41 -9.53 -10.63
CA GLY A 164 -35.26 -8.58 -9.92
C GLY A 164 -35.38 -8.84 -8.42
N GLU A 165 -34.76 -9.92 -7.92
CA GLU A 165 -34.77 -10.29 -6.52
C GLU A 165 -33.43 -10.00 -5.82
N ILE A 166 -33.55 -9.83 -4.51
CA ILE A 166 -32.43 -9.72 -3.59
C ILE A 166 -32.33 -11.00 -2.77
N LEU A 167 -31.18 -11.67 -2.85
CA LEU A 167 -30.83 -12.77 -1.95
C LEU A 167 -29.83 -12.28 -0.89
N ALA A 168 -30.30 -12.24 0.38
CA ALA A 168 -29.46 -11.94 1.52
C ALA A 168 -28.86 -13.21 2.13
N ILE A 169 -27.55 -13.27 2.29
CA ILE A 169 -26.84 -14.38 2.96
C ILE A 169 -26.51 -13.93 4.39
N MET A 170 -27.16 -14.57 5.37
CA MET A 170 -27.03 -14.26 6.78
C MET A 170 -26.38 -15.42 7.56
N GLY A 171 -26.00 -15.16 8.80
CA GLY A 171 -25.47 -16.12 9.74
C GLY A 171 -24.40 -15.52 10.66
N ALA A 172 -24.00 -16.26 11.66
CA ALA A 172 -23.01 -15.86 12.64
C ALA A 172 -21.63 -15.55 12.01
N SER A 173 -20.77 -14.87 12.76
CA SER A 173 -19.37 -14.72 12.35
C SER A 173 -18.70 -16.11 12.25
N GLY A 174 -18.00 -16.38 11.15
CA GLY A 174 -17.41 -17.70 10.90
C GLY A 174 -18.37 -18.75 10.34
N ALA A 175 -19.65 -18.44 10.08
CA ALA A 175 -20.61 -19.37 9.46
C ALA A 175 -20.27 -19.74 7.99
N GLY A 176 -19.30 -19.05 7.36
CA GLY A 176 -18.90 -19.32 5.98
C GLY A 176 -19.51 -18.42 4.92
N LYS A 177 -20.18 -17.31 5.29
CA LYS A 177 -20.88 -16.37 4.38
C LYS A 177 -20.01 -15.85 3.22
N THR A 178 -18.91 -15.18 3.55
CA THR A 178 -17.95 -14.64 2.55
C THR A 178 -17.33 -15.77 1.72
N THR A 179 -17.01 -16.90 2.36
CA THR A 179 -16.47 -18.07 1.65
C THR A 179 -17.47 -18.60 0.61
N PHE A 180 -18.73 -18.68 0.98
CA PHE A 180 -19.79 -19.13 0.09
C PHE A 180 -20.03 -18.12 -1.04
N LEU A 181 -20.10 -16.82 -0.74
CA LEU A 181 -20.25 -15.75 -1.74
C LEU A 181 -19.11 -15.76 -2.76
N ASP A 182 -17.85 -15.93 -2.30
CA ASP A 182 -16.68 -16.04 -3.18
C ASP A 182 -16.75 -17.27 -4.11
N ILE A 183 -17.30 -18.39 -3.61
CA ILE A 183 -17.48 -19.60 -4.40
C ILE A 183 -18.56 -19.38 -5.46
N LEU A 184 -19.69 -18.75 -5.10
CA LEU A 184 -20.73 -18.39 -6.04
C LEU A 184 -20.19 -17.45 -7.13
N ALA A 185 -19.30 -16.52 -6.79
CA ALA A 185 -18.63 -15.62 -7.74
C ALA A 185 -17.48 -16.28 -8.53
N ARG A 186 -17.22 -17.58 -8.31
CA ARG A 186 -16.10 -18.34 -8.91
C ARG A 186 -14.75 -17.68 -8.74
N LYS A 187 -14.49 -17.12 -7.54
CA LYS A 187 -13.15 -16.62 -7.18
C LYS A 187 -12.18 -17.79 -6.91
N ASN A 188 -10.89 -17.53 -7.13
CA ASN A 188 -9.86 -18.55 -6.92
C ASN A 188 -9.71 -18.92 -5.44
N LYS A 189 -10.09 -20.14 -5.07
CA LYS A 189 -9.94 -20.71 -3.72
C LYS A 189 -8.82 -21.74 -3.68
N ARG A 190 -8.19 -21.90 -2.51
CA ARG A 190 -7.10 -22.87 -2.30
C ARG A 190 -7.57 -24.31 -2.10
N GLY A 191 -8.83 -24.49 -1.71
CA GLY A 191 -9.42 -25.81 -1.42
C GLY A 191 -10.11 -26.43 -2.62
N ASN A 192 -10.76 -27.57 -2.38
CA ASN A 192 -11.58 -28.25 -3.36
C ASN A 192 -13.02 -27.80 -3.23
N VAL A 193 -13.57 -27.23 -4.31
CA VAL A 193 -14.98 -26.82 -4.43
C VAL A 193 -15.72 -27.89 -5.20
N GLN A 194 -16.85 -28.37 -4.66
CA GLN A 194 -17.77 -29.31 -5.29
C GLN A 194 -19.14 -28.63 -5.38
N GLY A 195 -19.95 -29.05 -6.34
CA GLY A 195 -21.28 -28.54 -6.57
C GLY A 195 -21.50 -28.02 -7.98
N ASN A 196 -22.75 -27.82 -8.33
CA ASN A 196 -23.18 -27.40 -9.65
C ASN A 196 -23.74 -25.98 -9.62
N PHE A 197 -23.40 -25.18 -10.64
CA PHE A 197 -23.85 -23.81 -10.80
C PHE A 197 -24.47 -23.65 -12.18
N TYR A 198 -25.70 -23.17 -12.23
CA TYR A 198 -26.44 -22.97 -13.46
C TYR A 198 -26.88 -21.51 -13.56
N VAL A 199 -26.74 -20.94 -14.76
CA VAL A 199 -27.28 -19.61 -15.10
C VAL A 199 -28.39 -19.80 -16.11
N ASN A 200 -29.62 -19.43 -15.75
CA ASN A 200 -30.83 -19.71 -16.54
C ASN A 200 -30.99 -21.21 -16.90
N GLY A 201 -30.59 -22.12 -15.97
CA GLY A 201 -30.66 -23.58 -16.19
C GLY A 201 -29.50 -24.17 -17.00
N GLU A 202 -28.55 -23.36 -17.53
CA GLU A 202 -27.41 -23.86 -18.30
C GLU A 202 -26.12 -23.81 -17.50
N THR A 203 -25.22 -24.77 -17.72
CA THR A 203 -23.87 -24.71 -17.19
C THR A 203 -23.02 -23.77 -18.03
N VAL A 204 -22.41 -22.77 -17.40
CA VAL A 204 -21.67 -21.70 -18.06
C VAL A 204 -20.17 -21.86 -17.77
N ASN A 205 -19.32 -21.67 -18.80
CA ASN A 205 -17.87 -21.65 -18.64
C ASN A 205 -17.39 -20.47 -17.80
N ASP A 206 -16.25 -20.62 -17.10
CA ASP A 206 -15.73 -19.58 -16.20
C ASP A 206 -15.53 -18.20 -16.84
N ASN A 207 -15.10 -18.15 -18.10
CA ASN A 207 -14.91 -16.90 -18.81
C ASN A 207 -16.23 -16.19 -19.13
N GLU A 208 -17.24 -16.93 -19.51
CA GLU A 208 -18.59 -16.43 -19.80
C GLU A 208 -19.26 -16.00 -18.50
N TYR A 209 -19.14 -16.81 -17.44
CA TYR A 209 -19.67 -16.50 -16.13
C TYR A 209 -19.13 -15.17 -15.60
N LYS A 210 -17.80 -14.94 -15.68
CA LYS A 210 -17.15 -13.69 -15.27
C LYS A 210 -17.59 -12.48 -16.09
N SER A 211 -18.11 -12.66 -17.30
CA SER A 211 -18.64 -11.57 -18.12
C SER A 211 -20.04 -11.11 -17.70
N VAL A 212 -20.79 -12.00 -17.04
CA VAL A 212 -22.17 -11.78 -16.59
C VAL A 212 -22.24 -11.30 -15.14
N VAL A 213 -21.15 -11.51 -14.38
CA VAL A 213 -21.06 -11.27 -12.94
C VAL A 213 -20.26 -10.00 -12.62
N GLY A 214 -20.75 -9.22 -11.66
CA GLY A 214 -19.98 -8.16 -10.97
C GLY A 214 -19.77 -8.55 -9.51
N PHE A 215 -18.60 -8.22 -8.96
CA PHE A 215 -18.28 -8.50 -7.55
C PHE A 215 -17.74 -7.25 -6.84
N VAL A 216 -18.40 -6.87 -5.74
CA VAL A 216 -17.98 -5.74 -4.88
C VAL A 216 -17.42 -6.30 -3.58
N ASP A 217 -16.13 -6.05 -3.34
CA ASP A 217 -15.45 -6.51 -2.13
C ASP A 217 -15.89 -5.72 -0.88
N GLN A 218 -15.62 -6.27 0.31
CA GLN A 218 -15.94 -5.64 1.58
C GLN A 218 -15.19 -4.31 1.80
N GLU A 219 -13.92 -4.23 1.38
CA GLU A 219 -13.11 -3.02 1.51
C GLU A 219 -13.23 -2.10 0.30
N ASP A 220 -13.47 -0.82 0.52
CA ASP A 220 -13.54 0.22 -0.52
C ASP A 220 -12.14 0.72 -0.92
N THR A 221 -11.36 -0.13 -1.60
CA THR A 221 -10.02 0.22 -2.06
C THR A 221 -10.07 1.08 -3.31
N MET A 222 -9.84 2.39 -3.17
CA MET A 222 -9.82 3.37 -4.26
C MET A 222 -8.69 4.37 -4.07
N LEU A 223 -8.28 5.04 -5.16
CA LEU A 223 -7.28 6.11 -5.08
C LEU A 223 -7.91 7.37 -4.50
N PRO A 224 -7.44 7.88 -3.36
CA PRO A 224 -8.05 9.02 -2.68
C PRO A 224 -7.93 10.34 -3.44
N THR A 225 -6.99 10.43 -4.37
CA THR A 225 -6.68 11.62 -5.18
C THR A 225 -7.55 11.79 -6.41
N LEU A 226 -8.31 10.76 -6.80
CA LEU A 226 -9.22 10.81 -7.94
C LEU A 226 -10.60 11.31 -7.52
N THR A 227 -11.33 11.90 -8.48
CA THR A 227 -12.75 12.22 -8.30
C THR A 227 -13.62 10.98 -8.47
N VAL A 228 -14.86 11.04 -8.03
CA VAL A 228 -15.85 9.97 -8.23
C VAL A 228 -15.97 9.63 -9.72
N HIS A 229 -16.21 10.62 -10.56
CA HIS A 229 -16.33 10.43 -12.02
C HIS A 229 -15.06 9.82 -12.63
N GLU A 230 -13.86 10.31 -12.27
CA GLU A 230 -12.59 9.78 -12.79
C GLU A 230 -12.36 8.33 -12.39
N THR A 231 -12.77 7.93 -11.19
CA THR A 231 -12.65 6.55 -10.72
C THR A 231 -13.54 5.62 -11.54
N ILE A 232 -14.81 5.97 -11.73
CA ILE A 232 -15.76 5.18 -12.51
C ILE A 232 -15.35 5.19 -13.99
N MET A 233 -14.92 6.33 -14.53
CA MET A 233 -14.45 6.45 -15.91
C MET A 233 -13.21 5.61 -16.18
N THR A 234 -12.30 5.47 -15.21
CA THR A 234 -11.14 4.58 -15.35
C THR A 234 -11.59 3.12 -15.48
N SER A 235 -12.57 2.68 -14.67
CA SER A 235 -13.18 1.35 -14.80
C SER A 235 -13.82 1.17 -16.20
N ALA A 236 -14.59 2.17 -16.67
CA ALA A 236 -15.21 2.18 -17.98
C ALA A 236 -14.21 2.06 -19.14
N LEU A 237 -13.13 2.84 -19.08
CA LEU A 237 -12.09 2.85 -20.12
C LEU A 237 -11.34 1.52 -20.22
N LEU A 238 -11.15 0.82 -19.09
CA LEU A 238 -10.39 -0.44 -19.03
C LEU A 238 -11.25 -1.66 -19.37
N ARG A 239 -12.54 -1.66 -19.02
CA ARG A 239 -13.41 -2.85 -19.06
C ARG A 239 -14.43 -2.84 -20.22
N LEU A 240 -14.88 -1.66 -20.66
CA LEU A 240 -15.84 -1.58 -21.76
C LEU A 240 -15.17 -1.91 -23.11
N PRO A 241 -15.95 -2.39 -24.10
CA PRO A 241 -15.46 -2.82 -25.40
C PRO A 241 -14.50 -1.83 -26.05
N ARG A 242 -13.53 -2.35 -26.82
CA ARG A 242 -12.55 -1.53 -27.53
C ARG A 242 -13.20 -0.64 -28.57
N ASP A 243 -14.25 -1.15 -29.21
CA ASP A 243 -14.92 -0.51 -30.35
C ASP A 243 -15.89 0.60 -29.92
N MET A 244 -16.22 0.64 -28.62
CA MET A 244 -17.04 1.70 -28.04
C MET A 244 -16.27 3.01 -27.94
N GLY A 245 -16.82 4.10 -28.51
CA GLY A 245 -16.24 5.43 -28.46
C GLY A 245 -16.08 5.97 -27.04
N ARG A 246 -15.24 6.99 -26.87
CA ARG A 246 -15.02 7.59 -25.56
C ARG A 246 -16.27 8.30 -25.04
N ALA A 247 -17.01 8.97 -25.93
CA ALA A 247 -18.24 9.68 -25.60
C ALA A 247 -19.32 8.72 -25.08
N ALA A 248 -19.49 7.55 -25.74
CA ALA A 248 -20.40 6.52 -25.29
C ALA A 248 -20.01 5.93 -23.93
N LYS A 249 -18.70 5.72 -23.66
CA LYS A 249 -18.21 5.29 -22.35
C LYS A 249 -18.49 6.31 -21.25
N GLU A 250 -18.34 7.59 -21.56
CA GLU A 250 -18.63 8.69 -20.63
C GLU A 250 -20.12 8.80 -20.35
N GLN A 251 -20.96 8.65 -21.38
CA GLN A 251 -22.42 8.60 -21.24
C GLN A 251 -22.83 7.43 -20.33
N ARG A 252 -22.22 6.26 -20.52
CA ARG A 252 -22.48 5.11 -19.65
C ARG A 252 -22.12 5.38 -18.20
N VAL A 253 -21.03 6.08 -17.95
CA VAL A 253 -20.64 6.50 -16.60
C VAL A 253 -21.70 7.43 -15.99
N TYR A 254 -22.21 8.42 -16.71
CA TYR A 254 -23.26 9.30 -16.23
C TYR A 254 -24.58 8.56 -15.92
N GLU A 255 -24.94 7.56 -16.72
CA GLU A 255 -26.09 6.71 -16.45
C GLU A 255 -25.93 5.96 -15.11
N VAL A 256 -24.76 5.35 -14.88
CA VAL A 256 -24.47 4.64 -13.64
C VAL A 256 -24.44 5.59 -12.45
N GLU A 257 -23.84 6.78 -12.59
CA GLU A 257 -23.86 7.82 -11.55
C GLU A 257 -25.29 8.24 -11.18
N LYS A 258 -26.18 8.33 -12.18
CA LYS A 258 -27.59 8.65 -11.97
C LYS A 258 -28.35 7.48 -11.31
N GLN A 259 -28.11 6.24 -11.74
CA GLN A 259 -28.74 5.04 -11.17
C GLN A 259 -28.43 4.89 -9.66
N LEU A 260 -27.22 5.28 -9.24
CA LEU A 260 -26.77 5.17 -7.86
C LEU A 260 -26.95 6.46 -7.04
N GLY A 261 -27.51 7.52 -7.63
CA GLY A 261 -27.72 8.80 -6.95
C GLY A 261 -26.44 9.52 -6.53
N ILE A 262 -25.31 9.30 -7.25
CA ILE A 262 -24.02 9.92 -6.94
C ILE A 262 -23.63 11.04 -7.91
N SER A 263 -24.51 11.41 -8.84
CA SER A 263 -24.24 12.47 -9.83
C SER A 263 -23.92 13.83 -9.19
N ALA A 264 -24.48 14.14 -8.01
CA ALA A 264 -24.21 15.40 -7.31
C ALA A 264 -22.77 15.52 -6.79
N ILE A 265 -22.10 14.40 -6.54
CA ILE A 265 -20.74 14.32 -5.98
C ILE A 265 -19.69 13.91 -7.01
N LYS A 266 -20.04 13.85 -8.30
CA LYS A 266 -19.15 13.36 -9.37
C LYS A 266 -17.78 14.03 -9.42
N ASP A 267 -17.72 15.33 -9.11
CA ASP A 267 -16.49 16.13 -9.13
C ASP A 267 -15.78 16.17 -7.76
N SER A 268 -16.35 15.51 -6.73
CA SER A 268 -15.74 15.43 -5.42
C SER A 268 -14.62 14.38 -5.40
N LEU A 269 -13.57 14.65 -4.62
CA LEU A 269 -12.47 13.69 -4.40
C LEU A 269 -12.96 12.52 -3.53
N ILE A 270 -12.47 11.33 -3.82
CA ILE A 270 -12.70 10.15 -2.98
C ILE A 270 -12.21 10.41 -1.55
N GLY A 271 -11.01 10.95 -1.40
CA GLY A 271 -10.41 11.28 -0.10
C GLY A 271 -10.03 10.05 0.74
N SER A 272 -9.22 10.29 1.77
CA SER A 272 -8.85 9.30 2.79
C SER A 272 -9.31 9.78 4.17
N GLU A 273 -9.50 8.86 5.09
CA GLU A 273 -9.90 9.17 6.47
C GLU A 273 -8.80 9.93 7.22
N GLU A 274 -7.53 9.65 6.89
CA GLU A 274 -6.34 10.24 7.51
C GLU A 274 -5.88 11.55 6.84
N GLY A 275 -6.42 11.91 5.67
CA GLY A 275 -5.95 13.04 4.85
C GLY A 275 -6.56 14.39 5.26
N LYS A 276 -5.83 15.50 5.01
CA LYS A 276 -6.30 16.87 5.22
C LYS A 276 -7.51 17.31 4.39
N GLY A 277 -7.98 16.49 3.44
CA GLY A 277 -9.16 16.73 2.59
C GLY A 277 -10.30 15.82 2.99
N ARG A 278 -11.43 16.40 3.47
CA ARG A 278 -12.65 15.63 3.72
C ARG A 278 -13.15 15.09 2.39
N GLY A 279 -12.99 13.77 2.19
CA GLY A 279 -13.53 13.06 1.03
C GLY A 279 -15.05 12.86 1.10
N ILE A 280 -15.56 12.04 0.21
CA ILE A 280 -16.95 11.59 0.22
C ILE A 280 -17.19 10.68 1.45
N SER A 281 -18.47 10.55 1.88
CA SER A 281 -18.87 9.69 2.99
C SER A 281 -18.66 8.20 2.69
N GLY A 282 -18.60 7.36 3.73
CA GLY A 282 -18.43 5.91 3.58
C GLY A 282 -19.53 5.28 2.70
N GLY A 283 -20.79 5.66 2.89
CA GLY A 283 -21.89 5.18 2.05
C GLY A 283 -21.80 5.65 0.59
N GLU A 284 -21.26 6.85 0.34
CA GLU A 284 -20.94 7.32 -1.01
C GLU A 284 -19.77 6.55 -1.63
N LYS A 285 -18.70 6.27 -0.86
CA LYS A 285 -17.58 5.40 -1.30
C LYS A 285 -18.10 4.04 -1.71
N ARG A 286 -18.98 3.44 -0.89
CA ARG A 286 -19.58 2.14 -1.20
C ARG A 286 -20.35 2.16 -2.51
N ARG A 287 -21.17 3.21 -2.75
CA ARG A 287 -21.88 3.37 -4.02
C ARG A 287 -20.95 3.59 -5.21
N VAL A 288 -19.81 4.28 -5.02
CA VAL A 288 -18.78 4.39 -6.07
C VAL A 288 -18.14 3.03 -6.37
N GLY A 289 -17.89 2.19 -5.37
CA GLY A 289 -17.43 0.81 -5.55
C GLY A 289 -18.41 -0.01 -6.38
N ILE A 290 -19.69 0.07 -6.06
CA ILE A 290 -20.79 -0.55 -6.84
C ILE A 290 -20.81 0.02 -8.27
N ALA A 291 -20.67 1.34 -8.45
CA ALA A 291 -20.63 1.99 -9.76
C ALA A 291 -19.53 1.43 -10.66
N CYS A 292 -18.33 1.22 -10.11
CA CYS A 292 -17.20 0.67 -10.87
C CYS A 292 -17.49 -0.73 -11.44
N GLU A 293 -18.32 -1.53 -10.76
CA GLU A 293 -18.73 -2.84 -11.26
C GLU A 293 -19.94 -2.74 -12.19
N LEU A 294 -20.88 -1.83 -11.93
CA LEU A 294 -22.08 -1.64 -12.75
C LEU A 294 -21.82 -1.09 -14.15
N VAL A 295 -20.69 -0.45 -14.37
CA VAL A 295 -20.32 0.08 -15.71
C VAL A 295 -20.39 -1.00 -16.78
N THR A 296 -19.99 -2.25 -16.48
CA THR A 296 -20.04 -3.38 -17.42
C THR A 296 -21.41 -4.00 -17.58
N SER A 297 -22.44 -3.46 -16.92
CA SER A 297 -23.81 -4.00 -16.94
C SER A 297 -23.90 -5.50 -16.58
N PRO A 298 -23.37 -5.93 -15.40
CA PRO A 298 -23.48 -7.32 -14.98
C PRO A 298 -24.95 -7.69 -14.74
N SER A 299 -25.35 -8.91 -15.10
CA SER A 299 -26.71 -9.42 -14.82
C SER A 299 -26.84 -9.87 -13.36
N ILE A 300 -25.77 -10.41 -12.79
CA ILE A 300 -25.68 -10.86 -11.40
C ILE A 300 -24.66 -10.00 -10.67
N LEU A 301 -25.03 -9.43 -9.52
CA LEU A 301 -24.18 -8.59 -8.71
C LEU A 301 -23.98 -9.23 -7.33
N PHE A 302 -22.73 -9.57 -6.99
CA PHE A 302 -22.33 -10.05 -5.68
C PHE A 302 -21.72 -8.91 -4.86
N LEU A 303 -22.12 -8.81 -3.57
CA LEU A 303 -21.55 -7.81 -2.65
C LEU A 303 -21.21 -8.48 -1.31
N ASP A 304 -19.99 -8.28 -0.86
CA ASP A 304 -19.56 -8.76 0.45
C ASP A 304 -19.74 -7.66 1.49
N GLU A 305 -20.63 -7.87 2.45
CA GLU A 305 -20.98 -6.96 3.54
C GLU A 305 -21.13 -5.48 3.12
N PRO A 306 -22.09 -5.13 2.24
CA PRO A 306 -22.23 -3.78 1.71
C PRO A 306 -22.54 -2.71 2.75
N THR A 307 -22.92 -3.08 3.96
CA THR A 307 -23.29 -2.18 5.06
C THR A 307 -22.23 -2.09 6.16
N SER A 308 -21.15 -2.85 6.07
CA SER A 308 -20.09 -2.89 7.07
C SER A 308 -19.39 -1.53 7.18
N GLY A 309 -19.16 -1.04 8.41
CA GLY A 309 -18.51 0.24 8.67
C GLY A 309 -19.36 1.49 8.36
N LEU A 310 -20.66 1.32 8.03
CA LEU A 310 -21.56 2.43 7.75
C LEU A 310 -22.49 2.72 8.94
N ASP A 311 -22.84 3.99 9.10
CA ASP A 311 -23.92 4.39 9.97
C ASP A 311 -25.28 3.92 9.44
N ALA A 312 -26.28 3.88 10.31
CA ALA A 312 -27.60 3.32 10.00
C ALA A 312 -28.32 3.93 8.80
N TYR A 313 -28.18 5.23 8.62
CA TYR A 313 -28.81 5.95 7.52
C TYR A 313 -28.12 5.61 6.19
N ASN A 314 -26.78 5.64 6.17
CA ASN A 314 -26.04 5.29 4.97
C ASN A 314 -26.15 3.80 4.61
N ALA A 315 -26.22 2.91 5.59
CA ALA A 315 -26.46 1.47 5.38
C ALA A 315 -27.82 1.24 4.70
N PHE A 316 -28.88 1.87 5.21
CA PHE A 316 -30.22 1.80 4.61
C PHE A 316 -30.21 2.31 3.16
N ASN A 317 -29.64 3.49 2.91
CA ASN A 317 -29.59 4.09 1.57
C ASN A 317 -28.81 3.21 0.56
N VAL A 318 -27.77 2.50 1.00
CA VAL A 318 -27.04 1.56 0.13
C VAL A 318 -27.93 0.38 -0.23
N ILE A 319 -28.64 -0.22 0.73
CA ILE A 319 -29.52 -1.36 0.45
C ILE A 319 -30.73 -0.92 -0.38
N GLU A 320 -31.36 0.22 -0.09
CA GLU A 320 -32.44 0.77 -0.90
C GLU A 320 -32.01 1.00 -2.36
N CYS A 321 -30.79 1.47 -2.57
CA CYS A 321 -30.20 1.59 -3.91
C CYS A 321 -30.05 0.22 -4.59
N LEU A 322 -29.64 -0.83 -3.88
CA LEU A 322 -29.54 -2.21 -4.39
C LEU A 322 -30.92 -2.78 -4.73
N VAL A 323 -31.94 -2.52 -3.90
CA VAL A 323 -33.34 -2.88 -4.19
C VAL A 323 -33.81 -2.23 -5.48
N THR A 324 -33.54 -0.95 -5.65
CA THR A 324 -33.87 -0.20 -6.88
C THR A 324 -33.17 -0.79 -8.10
N LEU A 325 -31.88 -1.15 -7.97
CA LEU A 325 -31.12 -1.81 -9.02
C LEU A 325 -31.71 -3.18 -9.39
N ALA A 326 -32.11 -3.97 -8.40
CA ALA A 326 -32.71 -5.28 -8.62
C ALA A 326 -34.08 -5.11 -9.32
N LYS A 327 -35.02 -4.38 -8.72
CA LYS A 327 -36.41 -4.30 -9.16
C LYS A 327 -36.58 -3.52 -10.46
N THR A 328 -35.97 -2.36 -10.59
CA THR A 328 -36.12 -1.48 -11.77
C THR A 328 -35.35 -2.00 -12.98
N TYR A 329 -34.13 -2.48 -12.75
CA TYR A 329 -33.25 -2.93 -13.86
C TYR A 329 -33.20 -4.46 -14.02
N LYS A 330 -34.07 -5.21 -13.30
CA LYS A 330 -34.17 -6.69 -13.41
C LYS A 330 -32.83 -7.41 -13.24
N ARG A 331 -32.01 -6.95 -12.28
CA ARG A 331 -30.73 -7.57 -11.92
C ARG A 331 -30.92 -8.52 -10.75
N THR A 332 -30.12 -9.58 -10.73
CA THR A 332 -30.02 -10.48 -9.59
C THR A 332 -28.98 -9.95 -8.64
N VAL A 333 -29.35 -9.63 -7.41
CA VAL A 333 -28.45 -9.04 -6.40
C VAL A 333 -28.30 -10.03 -5.24
N ILE A 334 -27.07 -10.43 -4.97
CA ILE A 334 -26.74 -11.39 -3.90
C ILE A 334 -25.70 -10.76 -2.99
N PHE A 335 -25.98 -10.66 -1.70
CA PHE A 335 -25.01 -10.08 -0.77
C PHE A 335 -24.98 -10.78 0.58
N THR A 336 -23.81 -10.71 1.23
CA THR A 336 -23.68 -11.09 2.62
C THR A 336 -24.03 -9.91 3.51
N ILE A 337 -24.65 -10.16 4.64
CA ILE A 337 -24.95 -9.11 5.60
C ILE A 337 -24.75 -9.65 7.03
N HIS A 338 -24.25 -8.77 7.90
CA HIS A 338 -24.06 -9.07 9.31
C HIS A 338 -24.99 -8.18 10.14
N GLN A 339 -25.89 -8.75 10.94
CA GLN A 339 -26.81 -8.07 11.85
C GLN A 339 -27.54 -6.86 11.26
N PRO A 340 -28.37 -7.03 10.23
CA PRO A 340 -29.12 -5.95 9.63
C PRO A 340 -30.21 -5.43 10.55
N ARG A 341 -30.49 -4.13 10.52
CA ARG A 341 -31.63 -3.53 11.21
C ARG A 341 -32.95 -3.98 10.63
N SER A 342 -34.04 -3.94 11.41
CA SER A 342 -35.36 -4.38 10.98
C SER A 342 -35.86 -3.69 9.71
N ASN A 343 -35.56 -2.39 9.51
CA ASN A 343 -35.92 -1.67 8.30
C ASN A 343 -35.17 -2.14 7.05
N ILE A 344 -33.96 -2.67 7.21
CA ILE A 344 -33.18 -3.25 6.11
C ILE A 344 -33.68 -4.66 5.80
N VAL A 345 -33.99 -5.44 6.83
CA VAL A 345 -34.49 -6.82 6.70
C VAL A 345 -35.79 -6.87 5.92
N ALA A 346 -36.68 -5.90 6.14
CA ALA A 346 -37.97 -5.79 5.42
C ALA A 346 -37.80 -5.59 3.89
N LEU A 347 -36.61 -5.29 3.40
CA LEU A 347 -36.32 -5.11 1.97
C LEU A 347 -35.84 -6.40 1.28
N PHE A 348 -35.66 -7.50 2.01
CA PHE A 348 -35.15 -8.76 1.44
C PHE A 348 -36.29 -9.53 0.76
N ASP A 349 -35.99 -10.03 -0.44
CA ASP A 349 -36.92 -10.92 -1.14
C ASP A 349 -36.65 -12.40 -0.75
N ARG A 350 -35.37 -12.80 -0.72
CA ARG A 350 -34.95 -14.14 -0.33
C ARG A 350 -33.86 -14.10 0.74
N LEU A 351 -33.85 -15.12 1.60
CA LEU A 351 -32.88 -15.31 2.66
C LEU A 351 -32.21 -16.67 2.54
N LEU A 352 -30.87 -16.68 2.69
CA LEU A 352 -30.07 -17.87 2.96
C LEU A 352 -29.40 -17.73 4.31
N LEU A 353 -29.82 -18.50 5.29
CA LEU A 353 -29.25 -18.52 6.63
C LEU A 353 -28.27 -19.66 6.78
N LEU A 354 -27.00 -19.32 7.03
CA LEU A 354 -25.89 -20.26 7.20
C LEU A 354 -25.45 -20.36 8.66
N ALA A 355 -25.23 -21.57 9.13
CA ALA A 355 -24.60 -21.85 10.41
C ALA A 355 -23.57 -22.98 10.27
N LYS A 356 -22.35 -22.76 10.79
CA LYS A 356 -21.24 -23.75 10.73
C LYS A 356 -21.02 -24.37 9.36
N GLY A 357 -21.26 -23.60 8.28
CA GLY A 357 -21.10 -24.06 6.90
C GLY A 357 -22.24 -24.89 6.32
N ARG A 358 -23.38 -24.99 7.01
CA ARG A 358 -24.59 -25.69 6.55
C ARG A 358 -25.77 -24.73 6.44
N THR A 359 -26.78 -25.10 5.65
CA THR A 359 -28.00 -24.30 5.46
C THR A 359 -28.99 -24.61 6.57
N VAL A 360 -29.38 -23.55 7.29
CA VAL A 360 -30.47 -23.61 8.29
C VAL A 360 -31.80 -23.21 7.66
N TYR A 361 -31.76 -22.25 6.72
CA TYR A 361 -32.94 -21.85 5.95
C TYR A 361 -32.49 -21.28 4.59
N SER A 362 -33.19 -21.61 3.55
CA SER A 362 -33.08 -20.99 2.23
C SER A 362 -34.48 -20.89 1.63
N GLY A 363 -34.91 -19.70 1.26
CA GLY A 363 -36.26 -19.50 0.72
C GLY A 363 -36.66 -18.02 0.68
N GLU A 364 -37.93 -17.76 0.41
CA GLU A 364 -38.49 -16.42 0.48
C GLU A 364 -38.46 -15.87 1.90
N PHE A 365 -38.05 -14.61 2.05
CA PHE A 365 -38.00 -14.02 3.39
C PHE A 365 -39.37 -13.95 4.07
N ALA A 366 -40.43 -13.75 3.30
CA ALA A 366 -41.79 -13.69 3.82
C ALA A 366 -42.23 -14.99 4.53
N GLN A 367 -41.76 -16.14 4.07
CA GLN A 367 -42.08 -17.46 4.62
C GLN A 367 -41.16 -17.85 5.79
N CYS A 368 -40.08 -17.09 6.02
CA CYS A 368 -39.06 -17.42 7.01
C CYS A 368 -39.63 -17.46 8.43
N GLN A 369 -40.42 -16.49 8.83
CA GLN A 369 -40.98 -16.43 10.17
C GLN A 369 -41.97 -17.60 10.40
N ASP A 370 -42.86 -17.87 9.44
CA ASP A 370 -43.82 -18.97 9.55
C ASP A 370 -43.13 -20.32 9.67
N PHE A 371 -42.01 -20.51 8.93
CA PHE A 371 -41.19 -21.74 9.03
C PHE A 371 -40.64 -21.94 10.46
N PHE A 372 -40.00 -20.90 11.03
CA PHE A 372 -39.42 -20.99 12.38
C PHE A 372 -40.54 -21.10 13.46
N ASP A 373 -41.70 -20.49 13.24
CA ASP A 373 -42.87 -20.63 14.13
C ASP A 373 -43.38 -22.07 14.12
N HIS A 374 -43.44 -22.73 12.96
CA HIS A 374 -43.93 -24.14 12.86
C HIS A 374 -42.99 -25.15 13.54
N ILE A 375 -41.68 -24.89 13.53
CA ILE A 375 -40.70 -25.76 14.20
C ILE A 375 -40.49 -25.39 15.70
N GLY A 376 -41.27 -24.43 16.23
CA GLY A 376 -41.32 -24.09 17.66
C GLY A 376 -40.27 -23.02 18.07
N TYR A 377 -39.66 -22.34 17.13
CA TYR A 377 -38.71 -21.26 17.39
C TYR A 377 -39.27 -19.90 16.98
N SER A 378 -40.34 -19.47 17.64
CA SER A 378 -41.01 -18.20 17.38
C SER A 378 -40.19 -16.99 17.80
N CYS A 379 -40.08 -15.99 16.89
CA CYS A 379 -39.44 -14.74 17.24
C CYS A 379 -40.28 -13.94 18.21
N PRO A 380 -39.76 -13.52 19.39
CA PRO A 380 -40.55 -12.74 20.35
C PRO A 380 -40.98 -11.38 19.74
N PRO A 381 -42.21 -10.93 20.01
CA PRO A 381 -42.69 -9.66 19.50
C PRO A 381 -41.83 -8.50 19.98
N GLY A 382 -41.46 -7.61 19.05
CA GLY A 382 -40.59 -6.48 19.30
C GLY A 382 -39.09 -6.75 19.13
N PHE A 383 -38.67 -8.00 18.87
CA PHE A 383 -37.29 -8.34 18.52
C PHE A 383 -37.07 -8.22 17.01
N ASN A 384 -35.84 -7.90 16.64
CA ASN A 384 -35.43 -7.97 15.23
C ASN A 384 -35.29 -9.44 14.83
N ILE A 385 -36.04 -9.89 13.85
CA ILE A 385 -36.00 -11.27 13.38
C ILE A 385 -34.58 -11.70 12.93
N ALA A 386 -33.81 -10.79 12.32
CA ALA A 386 -32.46 -11.10 11.86
C ALA A 386 -31.50 -11.37 13.03
N ASP A 387 -31.58 -10.56 14.10
CA ASP A 387 -30.76 -10.75 15.29
C ASP A 387 -31.17 -12.06 15.98
N TYR A 388 -32.47 -12.30 16.09
CA TYR A 388 -33.00 -13.54 16.65
C TYR A 388 -32.52 -14.79 15.91
N LEU A 389 -32.58 -14.78 14.57
CA LEU A 389 -32.12 -15.92 13.77
C LEU A 389 -30.61 -16.14 13.89
N VAL A 390 -29.79 -15.09 13.94
CA VAL A 390 -28.35 -15.21 14.14
C VAL A 390 -28.04 -15.75 15.52
N ASP A 391 -28.73 -15.24 16.57
CA ASP A 391 -28.57 -15.70 17.94
C ASP A 391 -29.00 -17.17 18.09
N LEU A 392 -30.11 -17.57 17.45
CA LEU A 392 -30.55 -18.97 17.40
C LEU A 392 -29.43 -19.87 16.84
N THR A 393 -28.76 -19.45 15.73
CA THR A 393 -27.67 -20.23 15.16
C THR A 393 -26.41 -20.28 16.02
N MET A 394 -26.23 -19.34 16.95
CA MET A 394 -25.11 -19.33 17.89
C MET A 394 -25.36 -20.19 19.13
N HIS A 395 -26.54 -20.08 19.73
CA HIS A 395 -26.89 -20.76 21.00
C HIS A 395 -27.08 -22.26 20.85
N VAL A 396 -27.52 -22.71 19.70
CA VAL A 396 -27.67 -24.12 19.33
C VAL A 396 -26.31 -24.88 19.18
N GLY A 397 -25.25 -24.38 19.74
CA GLY A 397 -23.92 -25.01 19.63
C GLY A 397 -22.95 -24.74 20.77
N GLY A 398 -23.38 -24.02 21.79
CA GLY A 398 -22.56 -23.71 22.94
C GLY A 398 -23.03 -24.43 24.20
N THR A 399 -22.11 -25.05 24.95
CA THR A 399 -22.34 -25.39 26.35
C THR A 399 -22.88 -24.17 27.09
N PRO A 400 -23.93 -24.29 27.91
CA PRO A 400 -24.41 -23.16 28.68
C PRO A 400 -23.30 -22.72 29.63
N THR A 401 -22.70 -21.58 29.35
CA THR A 401 -21.89 -20.88 30.34
C THR A 401 -22.84 -20.43 31.43
N THR A 402 -22.71 -21.06 32.58
CA THR A 402 -23.34 -20.58 33.82
C THR A 402 -23.05 -19.10 33.98
N PRO A 403 -24.05 -18.27 34.31
CA PRO A 403 -23.80 -16.86 34.60
C PRO A 403 -22.86 -16.78 35.78
N VAL A 404 -21.72 -16.16 35.63
CA VAL A 404 -20.85 -15.73 36.70
C VAL A 404 -21.63 -14.62 37.38
N ASP A 405 -22.07 -14.91 38.61
CA ASP A 405 -22.72 -13.99 39.54
C ASP A 405 -21.69 -12.91 39.94
N GLU A 406 -21.76 -11.74 39.31
CA GLU A 406 -21.03 -10.57 39.78
C GLU A 406 -21.63 -10.08 41.07
N GLY A 407 -21.13 -10.64 42.19
CA GLY A 407 -21.44 -10.19 43.52
C GLY A 407 -20.92 -8.80 43.80
N ILE A 408 -21.80 -7.94 44.21
CA ILE A 408 -21.59 -6.63 44.80
C ILE A 408 -20.63 -6.74 45.98
N PRO A 409 -19.58 -5.92 46.13
CA PRO A 409 -18.69 -5.99 47.31
C PRO A 409 -19.28 -5.27 48.53
N GLY A 410 -19.37 -5.98 49.64
CA GLY A 410 -19.62 -5.40 50.99
C GLY A 410 -20.44 -6.25 51.92
N LEU A 411 -19.83 -7.16 52.65
CA LEU A 411 -19.95 -7.28 54.12
C LEU A 411 -19.04 -8.41 54.64
N GLU A 412 -18.15 -8.05 55.57
CA GLU A 412 -17.30 -8.97 56.30
C GLU A 412 -18.09 -9.88 57.22
N THR A 413 -17.77 -11.18 57.23
CA THR A 413 -17.84 -11.97 58.49
C THR A 413 -16.78 -13.06 58.47
N ARG A 414 -15.97 -13.00 59.51
CA ARG A 414 -14.91 -13.92 59.93
C ARG A 414 -15.48 -15.27 60.35
N THR A 415 -14.88 -16.38 59.93
CA THR A 415 -14.61 -17.51 60.86
C THR A 415 -13.55 -18.47 60.28
N THR A 416 -12.63 -18.75 61.00
CA THR A 416 -11.47 -19.60 61.31
C THR A 416 -11.49 -21.03 60.81
N SER A 417 -10.23 -21.48 60.56
CA SER A 417 -9.59 -22.82 60.74
C SER A 417 -9.71 -23.77 59.54
N SER A 418 -8.72 -24.50 59.07
CA SER A 418 -7.40 -24.94 59.50
C SER A 418 -6.76 -25.87 58.45
N ALA A 419 -5.46 -25.86 58.40
CA ALA A 419 -4.54 -26.95 57.98
C ALA A 419 -4.33 -27.33 56.51
N GLY A 420 -3.09 -27.06 56.06
CA GLY A 420 -2.34 -27.39 54.90
C GLY A 420 -1.90 -28.89 54.82
N PRO A 421 -0.77 -29.29 54.12
CA PRO A 421 0.28 -28.51 53.47
C PRO A 421 0.80 -29.14 52.14
N SER A 422 1.78 -28.42 51.54
CA SER A 422 2.89 -28.87 50.65
C SER A 422 2.56 -29.11 49.20
N SER A 423 3.37 -28.72 48.21
CA SER A 423 4.81 -28.50 48.09
C SER A 423 5.20 -27.76 46.76
N THR A 424 6.04 -26.77 46.90
CA THR A 424 7.22 -26.38 46.13
C THR A 424 7.34 -26.69 44.65
N ARG A 425 7.55 -25.63 43.85
CA ARG A 425 8.85 -25.41 43.20
C ARG A 425 9.01 -24.02 42.58
N ALA A 426 10.09 -23.39 42.94
CA ALA A 426 10.54 -22.06 42.57
C ALA A 426 11.14 -21.99 41.16
N VAL A 427 11.06 -20.84 40.50
CA VAL A 427 12.10 -20.35 39.59
C VAL A 427 12.27 -18.84 39.79
N LYS A 428 13.49 -18.47 39.92
CA LYS A 428 14.13 -17.23 40.31
C LYS A 428 13.84 -16.04 39.38
N SER A 429 13.63 -14.90 40.03
CA SER A 429 13.89 -13.55 39.53
C SER A 429 15.35 -13.18 39.79
N ILE A 430 16.02 -12.54 38.84
CA ILE A 430 17.28 -11.83 39.05
C ILE A 430 17.02 -10.35 38.83
N ALA A 431 17.14 -9.60 39.92
CA ALA A 431 17.28 -8.17 39.93
C ALA A 431 18.77 -7.82 40.01
N SER A 432 19.18 -6.77 39.30
CA SER A 432 20.43 -6.05 39.67
C SER A 432 20.24 -4.56 39.48
N THR A 433 20.19 -3.94 40.56
CA THR A 433 20.50 -2.61 41.09
C THR A 433 21.77 -1.95 40.56
N SER A 434 21.70 -0.64 40.37
CA SER A 434 22.59 0.44 40.85
C SER A 434 22.11 1.74 40.18
N GLY A 435 21.80 2.84 40.82
CA GLY A 435 22.38 3.47 41.99
C GLY A 435 23.12 4.72 41.54
N GLY A 436 22.59 5.91 41.85
CA GLY A 436 23.28 7.17 41.60
C GLY A 436 22.38 8.39 41.71
N SER A 437 22.19 8.85 42.89
CA SER A 437 21.64 10.13 43.37
C SER A 437 22.48 11.33 42.97
N ILE A 438 21.91 12.55 42.99
CA ILE A 438 22.30 13.80 43.65
C ILE A 438 21.61 14.98 42.96
N GLU A 439 20.77 15.64 43.71
CA GLU A 439 20.56 16.97 44.29
C GLU A 439 20.07 18.08 43.39
N GLU A 440 18.88 18.57 43.68
CA GLU A 440 18.44 19.87 44.28
C GLU A 440 18.91 21.15 43.60
N GLY A 441 17.96 21.99 43.29
CA GLY A 441 18.13 23.39 42.99
C GLY A 441 16.80 24.09 42.70
N VAL A 442 16.25 24.65 43.73
CA VAL A 442 15.02 25.45 43.92
C VAL A 442 15.14 26.84 43.29
N VAL A 443 13.95 27.47 43.00
CA VAL A 443 13.61 28.92 42.97
C VAL A 443 13.28 29.58 41.61
N GLY A 444 12.00 29.97 41.53
CA GLY A 444 11.60 31.32 41.12
C GLY A 444 10.69 31.49 39.93
N SER A 445 9.39 31.58 40.18
CA SER A 445 8.48 32.35 39.31
C SER A 445 8.72 33.85 39.58
N PRO A 446 8.41 34.77 38.63
CA PRO A 446 7.03 35.25 38.47
C PRO A 446 6.61 35.70 37.03
N SER A 447 5.30 35.59 36.82
CA SER A 447 4.35 36.50 36.11
C SER A 447 4.88 37.45 35.00
N ASP A 448 4.25 37.38 33.81
CA ASP A 448 3.30 38.38 33.33
C ASP A 448 2.87 38.13 31.88
N SER A 449 1.57 38.03 31.74
CA SER A 449 0.62 38.76 30.86
C SER A 449 0.95 38.99 29.37
N LEU A 450 -0.10 38.80 28.62
CA LEU A 450 -0.61 39.52 27.47
C LEU A 450 -0.57 38.85 26.11
N LEU A 451 -1.80 38.70 25.63
CA LEU A 451 -2.44 38.93 24.35
C LEU A 451 -2.93 37.72 23.57
N LYS A 452 -4.24 37.45 23.78
CA LYS A 452 -5.11 36.77 22.80
C LYS A 452 -5.69 37.80 21.81
N PRO A 453 -5.74 37.54 20.50
CA PRO A 453 -6.63 38.28 19.61
C PRO A 453 -8.00 37.55 19.52
N ARG A 454 -9.00 38.36 19.80
CA ARG A 454 -10.43 38.11 19.75
C ARG A 454 -10.89 38.15 18.29
N ILE A 455 -11.26 37.02 17.68
CA ILE A 455 -11.93 36.98 16.38
C ILE A 455 -13.45 37.01 16.58
N LYS A 456 -14.07 38.02 15.92
CA LYS A 456 -15.46 38.38 16.02
C LYS A 456 -16.37 37.29 15.38
N ARG A 457 -17.31 36.81 16.20
CA ARG A 457 -18.48 36.03 15.80
C ARG A 457 -19.52 37.02 15.22
N LYS A 458 -19.69 37.06 13.91
CA LYS A 458 -20.79 37.84 13.30
C LYS A 458 -21.42 37.29 12.02
N ASP A 459 -21.08 36.07 11.55
CA ASP A 459 -21.61 35.53 10.29
C ASP A 459 -22.47 34.25 10.38
N SER A 460 -22.85 33.81 11.61
CA SER A 460 -23.65 32.59 11.76
C SER A 460 -25.18 32.79 11.82
N ILE A 461 -25.67 34.04 11.77
CA ILE A 461 -27.12 34.30 11.89
C ILE A 461 -27.80 34.42 10.52
N LYS A 462 -27.10 34.83 9.46
CA LYS A 462 -27.66 34.91 8.10
C LYS A 462 -27.90 33.57 7.42
N ALA A 463 -27.08 32.55 7.71
CA ALA A 463 -27.23 31.22 7.10
C ALA A 463 -28.37 30.38 7.70
N ARG A 464 -28.90 30.78 8.87
CA ARG A 464 -30.01 30.08 9.52
C ARG A 464 -31.38 30.61 9.04
N GLN A 465 -31.47 31.87 8.65
CA GLN A 465 -32.68 32.48 8.11
C GLN A 465 -32.96 32.11 6.67
N GLU A 466 -31.98 31.82 5.84
CA GLU A 466 -32.18 31.38 4.46
C GLU A 466 -32.64 29.91 4.37
N ARG A 467 -32.35 29.05 5.36
CA ARG A 467 -32.84 27.67 5.39
C ARG A 467 -34.31 27.56 5.82
N GLU A 468 -34.83 28.47 6.60
CA GLU A 468 -36.23 28.46 7.00
C GLU A 468 -37.16 29.01 5.91
N LEU A 469 -36.66 29.85 4.99
CA LEU A 469 -37.46 30.38 3.89
C LEU A 469 -37.64 29.39 2.70
N TYR A 470 -36.74 28.39 2.57
CA TYR A 470 -36.84 27.37 1.50
C TYR A 470 -37.81 26.22 1.82
N THR A 471 -38.13 25.98 3.09
CA THR A 471 -39.07 24.96 3.54
C THR A 471 -40.54 25.43 3.49
N ARG A 472 -40.81 26.73 3.35
CA ARG A 472 -42.18 27.30 3.42
C ARG A 472 -42.83 27.52 2.04
N LYS A 473 -42.19 27.14 0.94
CA LYS A 473 -42.72 27.33 -0.45
C LYS A 473 -43.13 26.04 -1.17
N ARG A 474 -43.32 24.91 -0.44
CA ARG A 474 -43.67 23.62 -1.06
C ARG A 474 -44.89 22.93 -0.45
N THR A 475 -45.75 23.65 0.23
CA THR A 475 -47.06 23.12 0.67
C THR A 475 -48.15 24.06 0.32
N GLY A 476 -48.79 23.80 -0.81
CA GLY A 476 -49.96 24.48 -1.28
C GLY A 476 -50.67 23.64 -2.33
N ALA A 477 -51.48 22.65 -1.89
CA ALA A 477 -52.69 22.17 -2.58
C ALA A 477 -53.42 21.23 -1.60
N GLU A 478 -54.51 21.74 -1.09
CA GLU A 478 -55.49 21.00 -0.25
C GLU A 478 -56.40 20.15 -1.13
N THR A 479 -56.68 18.91 -0.70
CA THR A 479 -57.95 18.26 -0.83
C THR A 479 -58.19 17.33 0.36
N PRO A 480 -59.41 17.26 0.91
CA PRO A 480 -59.68 16.62 2.20
C PRO A 480 -60.01 15.14 2.04
N VAL A 481 -59.43 14.28 2.87
CA VAL A 481 -59.86 12.90 3.05
C VAL A 481 -60.08 12.65 4.54
N SER A 482 -61.27 12.17 4.80
CA SER A 482 -61.91 11.79 6.07
C SER A 482 -61.03 10.93 6.98
N GLN A 483 -61.09 11.26 8.25
CA GLN A 483 -60.55 10.47 9.40
C GLN A 483 -61.34 9.15 9.57
N PRO A 484 -60.69 8.06 9.95
CA PRO A 484 -61.32 6.96 10.67
C PRO A 484 -61.05 7.07 12.18
N ASP A 485 -62.04 6.63 12.93
CA ASP A 485 -62.24 6.73 14.37
C ASP A 485 -61.12 6.21 15.23
N GLU A 486 -60.82 6.96 16.30
CA GLU A 486 -59.97 6.55 17.42
C GLU A 486 -60.61 5.48 18.28
N VAL A 487 -59.92 4.36 18.50
CA VAL A 487 -60.22 3.37 19.53
C VAL A 487 -59.43 3.73 20.79
N PRO A 488 -60.03 3.82 21.99
CA PRO A 488 -59.32 4.25 23.18
C PRO A 488 -58.37 3.16 23.70
N LEU A 489 -57.10 3.54 23.91
CA LEU A 489 -56.10 2.71 24.61
C LEU A 489 -56.28 2.78 26.10
N ASP A 490 -56.42 1.63 26.73
CA ASP A 490 -56.51 1.42 28.17
C ASP A 490 -55.12 1.66 28.86
N PRO A 491 -55.00 2.52 29.90
CA PRO A 491 -53.70 2.96 30.40
C PRO A 491 -53.05 2.03 31.42
N ASN A 492 -53.45 0.78 31.60
CA ASN A 492 -53.01 -0.07 32.71
C ASN A 492 -52.30 -1.38 32.34
N ALA A 493 -51.63 -1.48 31.22
CA ALA A 493 -50.83 -2.68 30.94
C ALA A 493 -49.32 -2.37 31.00
N THR A 494 -48.78 -2.17 32.19
CA THR A 494 -47.35 -2.19 32.46
C THR A 494 -46.88 -3.61 32.72
N THR A 495 -46.42 -4.33 31.71
CA THR A 495 -45.64 -5.56 31.88
C THR A 495 -44.17 -5.27 31.63
N SER A 496 -43.34 -5.51 32.64
CA SER A 496 -41.89 -5.27 32.60
C SER A 496 -41.16 -6.29 31.71
N PRO A 497 -40.04 -5.94 31.12
CA PRO A 497 -39.26 -6.82 30.21
C PRO A 497 -38.77 -8.13 30.84
N GLN A 498 -38.80 -8.25 32.18
CA GLN A 498 -38.34 -9.46 32.88
C GLN A 498 -39.39 -10.62 32.88
N GLN A 499 -40.64 -10.37 32.54
CA GLN A 499 -41.65 -11.42 32.47
C GLN A 499 -41.55 -12.23 31.17
N TRP A 500 -41.06 -11.66 30.09
CA TRP A 500 -40.90 -12.34 28.82
C TRP A 500 -39.80 -13.39 28.83
N LEU A 501 -38.72 -13.17 29.57
CA LEU A 501 -37.61 -14.13 29.75
C LEU A 501 -38.03 -15.40 30.52
N ARG A 502 -39.16 -15.37 31.27
CA ARG A 502 -39.70 -16.54 31.97
C ARG A 502 -40.64 -17.38 31.10
N LEU A 503 -41.31 -16.79 30.13
CA LEU A 503 -42.25 -17.51 29.23
C LEU A 503 -41.49 -18.24 28.09
N SER A 504 -40.37 -17.72 27.64
CA SER A 504 -39.53 -18.39 26.61
C SER A 504 -38.76 -19.62 27.13
N LYS A 505 -38.74 -19.85 28.46
CA LYS A 505 -38.08 -21.02 29.08
C LYS A 505 -38.96 -22.24 29.30
N GLN A 506 -40.26 -22.17 29.02
CA GLN A 506 -41.18 -23.26 29.35
C GLN A 506 -41.60 -24.17 28.17
N GLN A 507 -41.16 -23.93 26.91
CA GLN A 507 -41.70 -24.71 25.82
C GLN A 507 -40.76 -25.45 24.84
N PRO A 508 -39.42 -25.53 24.99
CA PRO A 508 -38.60 -26.36 24.08
C PRO A 508 -38.82 -27.86 24.27
N GLY A 509 -39.32 -28.28 25.40
CA GLY A 509 -39.44 -29.71 25.75
C GLY A 509 -40.61 -30.45 25.09
N GLN A 510 -41.74 -29.77 24.79
CA GLN A 510 -42.91 -30.48 24.27
C GLN A 510 -42.88 -30.66 22.73
N VAL A 511 -42.28 -29.72 22.01
CA VAL A 511 -42.13 -29.85 20.56
C VAL A 511 -41.01 -30.85 20.22
N HIS A 512 -40.00 -30.96 21.06
CA HIS A 512 -38.93 -31.94 20.91
C HIS A 512 -39.47 -33.39 20.96
N GLN A 513 -40.50 -33.65 21.78
CA GLN A 513 -41.12 -34.94 21.90
C GLN A 513 -42.06 -35.28 20.72
N GLN A 514 -42.75 -34.27 20.14
CA GLN A 514 -43.63 -34.50 19.00
C GLN A 514 -42.87 -34.80 17.68
N ILE A 515 -41.68 -34.28 17.51
CA ILE A 515 -40.81 -34.55 16.32
C ILE A 515 -40.13 -35.91 16.47
N LEU A 516 -39.92 -36.41 17.69
CA LEU A 516 -39.29 -37.70 17.96
C LEU A 516 -40.29 -38.88 17.95
N ASP A 517 -41.60 -38.59 18.00
CA ASP A 517 -42.66 -39.63 18.09
C ASP A 517 -43.23 -40.07 16.71
N ASP A 518 -42.68 -39.56 15.59
CA ASP A 518 -42.99 -40.00 14.25
C ASP A 518 -41.83 -40.87 13.68
N PRO A 519 -41.86 -42.17 13.88
CA PRO A 519 -40.68 -43.05 13.66
C PRO A 519 -40.34 -43.37 12.21
N ASP A 520 -41.15 -42.99 11.24
CA ASP A 520 -41.00 -43.44 9.87
C ASP A 520 -40.19 -42.50 8.95
N ASN A 521 -39.74 -41.31 9.41
CA ASN A 521 -39.11 -40.31 8.52
C ASN A 521 -37.78 -39.67 9.02
N LEU A 522 -37.17 -40.14 10.13
CA LEU A 522 -35.88 -39.57 10.59
C LEU A 522 -34.76 -40.62 10.55
N PRO A 523 -33.57 -40.26 10.02
CA PRO A 523 -32.39 -41.15 10.15
C PRO A 523 -31.95 -41.18 11.62
N PRO A 524 -31.34 -42.29 12.09
CA PRO A 524 -30.97 -42.48 13.49
C PRO A 524 -29.97 -41.42 13.94
N PRO A 525 -30.13 -40.82 15.16
CA PRO A 525 -29.26 -39.75 15.63
C PRO A 525 -27.83 -40.21 15.83
N ALA A 526 -26.89 -39.49 15.21
CA ALA A 526 -25.48 -39.67 15.48
C ALA A 526 -25.19 -39.27 16.93
N GLN A 527 -24.66 -40.16 17.72
CA GLN A 527 -24.31 -39.98 19.11
C GLN A 527 -23.27 -38.88 19.27
N GLY A 528 -23.63 -37.73 19.87
CA GLY A 528 -22.69 -36.66 20.33
C GLY A 528 -23.20 -35.25 20.26
N THR A 529 -23.65 -34.69 21.37
CA THR A 529 -23.61 -33.30 21.89
C THR A 529 -23.95 -32.08 21.00
N ASN A 530 -24.81 -32.16 19.98
CA ASN A 530 -25.33 -31.03 19.18
C ASN A 530 -26.76 -31.29 18.68
N THR A 531 -27.60 -31.83 19.49
CA THR A 531 -28.95 -32.31 19.10
C THR A 531 -29.82 -31.20 18.49
N ASP A 532 -29.80 -30.00 19.04
CA ASP A 532 -30.67 -28.90 18.58
C ASP A 532 -30.26 -28.34 17.22
N PHE A 533 -28.96 -28.29 16.93
CA PHE A 533 -28.44 -27.81 15.64
C PHE A 533 -28.76 -28.77 14.49
N GLU A 534 -28.62 -30.08 14.71
CA GLU A 534 -28.95 -31.10 13.71
C GLU A 534 -30.46 -31.14 13.46
N VAL A 535 -31.27 -30.91 14.50
CA VAL A 535 -32.73 -30.81 14.38
C VAL A 535 -33.15 -29.64 13.47
N LEU A 536 -32.53 -28.47 13.63
CA LEU A 536 -32.84 -27.33 12.75
C LEU A 536 -32.50 -27.60 11.28
N ILE A 537 -31.36 -28.24 11.04
CA ILE A 537 -30.93 -28.58 9.67
C ILE A 537 -31.84 -29.64 9.08
N ALA A 538 -32.13 -30.71 9.84
CA ALA A 538 -33.04 -31.79 9.41
C ALA A 538 -34.46 -31.27 9.14
N ALA A 539 -34.96 -30.36 10.00
CA ALA A 539 -36.24 -29.69 9.78
C ALA A 539 -36.30 -28.93 8.48
N TYR A 540 -35.21 -28.21 8.11
CA TYR A 540 -35.14 -27.54 6.84
C TYR A 540 -35.00 -28.50 5.66
N GLU A 541 -34.13 -29.53 5.73
CA GLU A 541 -33.89 -30.49 4.64
C GLU A 541 -35.15 -31.27 4.29
N HIS A 542 -36.01 -31.56 5.28
CA HIS A 542 -37.27 -32.25 5.09
C HIS A 542 -38.47 -31.32 4.82
N SER A 543 -38.26 -30.00 4.87
CA SER A 543 -39.33 -29.02 4.66
C SER A 543 -39.85 -29.04 3.20
N GLU A 544 -41.09 -28.61 3.05
CA GLU A 544 -41.70 -28.38 1.73
C GLU A 544 -40.93 -27.30 0.95
N ILE A 545 -40.38 -26.27 1.66
CA ILE A 545 -39.58 -25.21 1.07
C ILE A 545 -38.32 -25.75 0.38
N ALA A 546 -37.60 -26.67 1.06
CA ALA A 546 -36.41 -27.28 0.48
C ALA A 546 -36.70 -28.13 -0.74
N ARG A 547 -37.84 -28.89 -0.71
CA ARG A 547 -38.32 -29.69 -1.86
C ARG A 547 -38.71 -28.80 -3.04
N ASN A 548 -39.44 -27.73 -2.80
CA ASN A 548 -39.86 -26.79 -3.85
C ASN A 548 -38.63 -26.12 -4.53
N ILE A 549 -37.60 -25.78 -3.78
CA ILE A 549 -36.35 -25.26 -4.34
C ILE A 549 -35.67 -26.31 -5.22
N HIS A 550 -35.60 -27.55 -4.76
CA HIS A 550 -35.00 -28.65 -5.51
C HIS A 550 -35.74 -28.89 -6.83
N ASP A 551 -37.07 -28.97 -6.76
CA ASP A 551 -37.93 -29.17 -7.92
C ASP A 551 -37.86 -28.00 -8.92
N GLU A 552 -37.77 -26.78 -8.45
CA GLU A 552 -37.59 -25.60 -9.29
C GLU A 552 -36.24 -25.59 -9.99
N ILE A 553 -35.16 -25.95 -9.31
CA ILE A 553 -33.81 -26.08 -9.91
C ILE A 553 -33.87 -27.13 -11.04
N HIS A 554 -34.45 -28.30 -10.78
CA HIS A 554 -34.52 -29.37 -11.78
C HIS A 554 -35.45 -29.03 -12.96
N SER A 555 -36.56 -28.34 -12.71
CA SER A 555 -37.46 -27.85 -13.76
C SER A 555 -36.78 -26.81 -14.65
N ALA A 556 -36.02 -25.90 -14.09
CA ALA A 556 -35.25 -24.89 -14.83
C ALA A 556 -34.18 -25.57 -15.73
N ILE A 557 -33.48 -26.58 -15.20
CA ILE A 557 -32.49 -27.35 -15.96
C ILE A 557 -33.19 -28.12 -17.12
N ALA A 558 -34.29 -28.79 -16.86
CA ALA A 558 -35.03 -29.54 -17.86
C ALA A 558 -35.55 -28.61 -18.99
N THR A 559 -36.07 -27.45 -18.62
CA THR A 559 -36.54 -26.43 -19.58
C THR A 559 -35.43 -25.91 -20.46
N ALA A 560 -34.24 -25.64 -19.90
CA ALA A 560 -33.05 -25.21 -20.66
C ALA A 560 -32.57 -26.32 -21.63
N GLN A 561 -32.59 -27.59 -21.20
CA GLN A 561 -32.21 -28.74 -22.05
C GLN A 561 -33.19 -28.96 -23.21
N THR A 562 -34.49 -28.83 -22.98
CA THR A 562 -35.50 -28.96 -24.03
C THR A 562 -35.44 -27.82 -25.04
N ALA A 563 -35.15 -26.58 -24.59
CA ALA A 563 -34.94 -25.42 -25.47
C ALA A 563 -33.72 -25.62 -26.39
N ASN A 564 -32.63 -26.19 -25.89
CA ASN A 564 -31.43 -26.53 -26.67
C ASN A 564 -31.63 -27.74 -27.60
N GLY A 565 -32.38 -28.73 -27.17
CA GLY A 565 -32.73 -29.93 -28.00
C GLY A 565 -33.56 -29.60 -29.26
N ASN A 566 -34.47 -28.65 -29.16
CA ASN A 566 -35.30 -28.21 -30.30
C ASN A 566 -34.57 -27.37 -31.35
N MET A 567 -33.41 -26.81 -31.06
CA MET A 567 -32.60 -26.06 -32.02
C MET A 567 -31.66 -26.91 -32.88
N ASN A 568 -31.43 -28.17 -32.50
CA ASN A 568 -30.59 -29.09 -33.29
C ASN A 568 -31.33 -29.78 -34.45
N GLY A 569 -32.60 -29.47 -34.69
CA GLY A 569 -33.44 -30.16 -35.69
C GLY A 569 -33.52 -29.53 -37.10
N HIS A 570 -32.98 -28.35 -37.37
CA HIS A 570 -32.89 -27.78 -38.72
C HIS A 570 -31.54 -27.12 -38.94
N GLY A 571 -30.74 -27.77 -39.78
CA GLY A 571 -29.40 -27.42 -40.08
C GLY A 571 -29.25 -26.12 -40.83
N ASP A 572 -28.27 -25.38 -40.45
CA ASP A 572 -27.34 -24.79 -41.39
C ASP A 572 -26.01 -24.57 -40.60
N GLY A 573 -24.97 -25.14 -41.13
CA GLY A 573 -23.66 -25.31 -40.49
C GLY A 573 -22.90 -23.97 -40.35
N ASN A 574 -23.38 -23.10 -39.50
CA ASN A 574 -22.61 -22.01 -38.97
C ASN A 574 -22.89 -21.90 -37.45
N GLY A 575 -22.24 -22.80 -36.71
CA GLY A 575 -22.39 -22.97 -35.28
C GLY A 575 -21.85 -21.77 -34.49
N ASN A 576 -22.57 -20.67 -34.51
CA ASN A 576 -22.47 -19.64 -33.48
C ASN A 576 -23.46 -20.06 -32.35
N GLY A 577 -23.04 -21.01 -31.50
CA GLY A 577 -23.70 -21.23 -30.23
C GLY A 577 -23.92 -19.88 -29.58
N LYS A 578 -25.18 -19.59 -29.16
CA LYS A 578 -25.52 -18.34 -28.45
C LYS A 578 -24.70 -18.29 -27.17
N THR A 579 -23.50 -17.75 -27.27
CA THR A 579 -22.66 -17.49 -26.12
C THR A 579 -23.39 -16.47 -25.25
N MET A 580 -23.66 -16.83 -24.02
CA MET A 580 -24.32 -15.98 -23.02
C MET A 580 -23.41 -14.79 -22.64
N GLY A 581 -22.12 -14.93 -22.87
CA GLY A 581 -21.10 -13.91 -22.64
C GLY A 581 -21.00 -12.96 -23.83
N ARG A 582 -21.02 -11.66 -23.54
CA ARG A 582 -20.70 -10.64 -24.52
C ARG A 582 -19.24 -10.78 -24.89
N GLY A 583 -18.93 -11.44 -26.01
CA GLY A 583 -17.57 -11.66 -26.54
C GLY A 583 -16.90 -10.38 -27.05
N TYR A 584 -16.82 -9.34 -26.21
CA TYR A 584 -16.16 -8.10 -26.58
C TYR A 584 -14.65 -8.22 -26.55
N ALA A 585 -14.00 -7.68 -27.59
CA ALA A 585 -12.57 -7.57 -27.63
C ALA A 585 -12.06 -6.68 -26.47
N ARG A 586 -11.15 -7.23 -25.65
CA ARG A 586 -10.52 -6.49 -24.55
C ARG A 586 -9.69 -5.34 -25.08
N VAL A 587 -9.54 -4.30 -24.27
CA VAL A 587 -8.69 -3.13 -24.58
C VAL A 587 -7.23 -3.61 -24.77
N GLY A 588 -6.59 -3.19 -25.87
CA GLY A 588 -5.21 -3.57 -26.19
C GLY A 588 -4.20 -3.04 -25.16
N TYR A 589 -3.06 -3.71 -25.02
CA TYR A 589 -2.01 -3.39 -24.02
C TYR A 589 -1.54 -1.94 -24.06
N LEU A 590 -1.32 -1.37 -25.25
CA LEU A 590 -0.87 0.02 -25.37
C LEU A 590 -1.90 1.01 -24.83
N ARG A 591 -3.18 0.79 -25.10
CA ARG A 591 -4.27 1.65 -24.59
C ARG A 591 -4.45 1.51 -23.08
N GLN A 592 -4.33 0.27 -22.55
CA GLN A 592 -4.28 0.05 -21.10
C GLN A 592 -3.13 0.83 -20.47
N PHE A 593 -1.94 0.76 -21.04
CA PHE A 593 -0.78 1.50 -20.56
C PHE A 593 -1.02 3.01 -20.53
N VAL A 594 -1.59 3.60 -21.60
CA VAL A 594 -1.89 5.04 -21.65
C VAL A 594 -2.90 5.44 -20.57
N ILE A 595 -3.98 4.65 -20.37
CA ILE A 595 -5.00 4.92 -19.34
C ILE A 595 -4.38 4.87 -17.93
N LEU A 596 -3.60 3.83 -17.65
CA LEU A 596 -2.92 3.66 -16.36
C LEU A 596 -1.87 4.73 -16.11
N SER A 597 -1.11 5.11 -17.14
CA SER A 597 -0.14 6.21 -17.08
C SER A 597 -0.82 7.54 -16.74
N GLN A 598 -1.96 7.85 -17.36
CA GLN A 598 -2.75 9.04 -17.04
C GLN A 598 -3.26 9.01 -15.60
N ARG A 599 -3.67 7.83 -15.10
CA ARG A 599 -4.11 7.63 -13.72
C ARG A 599 -2.96 7.89 -12.75
N THR A 600 -1.80 7.26 -12.98
CA THR A 600 -0.61 7.41 -12.12
C THR A 600 -0.11 8.85 -12.13
N TRP A 601 -0.06 9.49 -13.28
CA TRP A 601 0.33 10.90 -13.41
C TRP A 601 -0.61 11.83 -12.65
N ARG A 602 -1.93 11.59 -12.73
CA ARG A 602 -2.93 12.37 -11.94
C ARG A 602 -2.72 12.19 -10.45
N ASN A 603 -2.46 10.95 -10.00
CA ASN A 603 -2.16 10.66 -8.60
C ASN A 603 -0.91 11.43 -8.13
N LEU A 604 0.15 11.46 -8.94
CA LEU A 604 1.41 12.12 -8.63
C LEU A 604 1.23 13.65 -8.48
N TYR A 605 0.64 14.34 -9.46
CA TYR A 605 0.55 15.81 -9.39
C TYR A 605 -0.52 16.31 -8.41
N ARG A 606 -1.48 15.47 -8.01
CA ARG A 606 -2.45 15.82 -6.96
C ARG A 606 -1.94 15.59 -5.55
N ASN A 607 -0.95 14.74 -5.38
CA ASN A 607 -0.22 14.56 -4.12
C ASN A 607 1.28 14.78 -4.32
N PRO A 608 1.70 16.03 -4.59
CA PRO A 608 3.07 16.34 -4.97
C PRO A 608 4.05 16.40 -3.81
N MET A 609 3.57 16.29 -2.56
CA MET A 609 4.40 16.51 -1.37
C MET A 609 5.65 15.64 -1.36
N LEU A 610 5.52 14.35 -1.66
CA LEU A 610 6.67 13.42 -1.72
C LEU A 610 7.68 13.85 -2.79
N MET A 611 7.22 14.24 -3.98
CA MET A 611 8.07 14.68 -5.08
C MET A 611 8.78 16.00 -4.75
N LEU A 612 8.04 16.98 -4.25
CA LEU A 612 8.59 18.31 -3.92
C LEU A 612 9.58 18.26 -2.76
N THR A 613 9.32 17.43 -1.75
CA THR A 613 10.26 17.23 -0.65
C THR A 613 11.57 16.60 -1.13
N HIS A 614 11.54 15.62 -2.03
CA HIS A 614 12.76 15.05 -2.61
C HIS A 614 13.57 16.09 -3.38
N TYR A 615 12.92 16.95 -4.16
CA TYR A 615 13.59 18.01 -4.93
C TYR A 615 14.18 19.08 -4.00
N ALA A 616 13.41 19.54 -3.01
CA ALA A 616 13.87 20.53 -2.04
C ALA A 616 15.07 20.02 -1.21
N ILE A 617 14.98 18.78 -0.72
CA ILE A 617 16.07 18.14 0.04
C ILE A 617 17.30 17.96 -0.85
N ALA A 618 17.14 17.54 -2.11
CA ALA A 618 18.26 17.37 -3.03
C ALA A 618 19.01 18.70 -3.25
N ILE A 619 18.31 19.83 -3.42
CA ILE A 619 18.92 21.16 -3.55
C ILE A 619 19.60 21.57 -2.24
N LEU A 620 18.90 21.43 -1.11
CA LEU A 620 19.44 21.81 0.20
C LEU A 620 20.75 21.08 0.50
N LEU A 621 20.74 19.76 0.31
CA LEU A 621 21.91 18.93 0.54
C LEU A 621 23.01 19.15 -0.49
N ALA A 622 22.67 19.50 -1.74
CA ALA A 622 23.65 19.87 -2.75
C ALA A 622 24.41 21.12 -2.36
N VAL A 623 23.70 22.16 -1.90
CA VAL A 623 24.31 23.42 -1.43
C VAL A 623 25.14 23.18 -0.17
N LEU A 624 24.61 22.43 0.80
CA LEU A 624 25.31 22.11 2.04
C LEU A 624 26.60 21.33 1.77
N SER A 625 26.51 20.23 1.01
CA SER A 625 27.69 19.41 0.64
C SER A 625 28.66 20.18 -0.22
N GLY A 626 28.15 20.97 -1.18
CA GLY A 626 28.99 21.83 -2.02
C GLY A 626 29.74 22.90 -1.23
N TYR A 627 29.15 23.41 -0.13
CA TYR A 627 29.83 24.34 0.76
C TYR A 627 30.87 23.65 1.64
N LEU A 628 30.57 22.47 2.20
CA LEU A 628 31.50 21.70 3.01
C LEU A 628 32.73 21.23 2.24
N PHE A 629 32.55 20.86 0.98
CA PHE A 629 33.62 20.41 0.09
C PHE A 629 33.99 21.46 -0.97
N TYR A 630 33.91 22.74 -0.62
CA TYR A 630 34.12 23.82 -1.55
C TYR A 630 35.58 23.88 -2.02
N GLY A 631 35.80 23.88 -3.34
CA GLY A 631 37.12 24.11 -3.93
C GLY A 631 38.14 23.04 -3.58
N LEU A 632 37.88 21.77 -3.87
CA LEU A 632 38.80 20.65 -3.63
C LEU A 632 40.15 20.88 -4.29
N THR A 633 41.22 20.76 -3.52
CA THR A 633 42.60 20.93 -3.95
C THR A 633 43.11 19.67 -4.68
N ASP A 634 44.16 19.82 -5.49
CA ASP A 634 44.78 18.70 -6.23
C ASP A 634 45.99 18.17 -5.46
N ASP A 635 45.82 17.89 -4.17
CA ASP A 635 46.78 17.33 -3.21
C ASP A 635 46.19 16.04 -2.57
N ILE A 636 47.00 15.38 -1.72
CA ILE A 636 46.56 14.16 -1.01
C ILE A 636 45.32 14.40 -0.12
N PRO A 637 45.25 15.47 0.70
CA PRO A 637 44.02 15.83 1.42
C PRO A 637 42.84 16.07 0.49
N GLY A 638 43.05 16.73 -0.65
CA GLY A 638 41.98 16.90 -1.66
C GLY A 638 41.49 15.59 -2.27
N PHE A 639 42.38 14.60 -2.43
CA PHE A 639 41.99 13.26 -2.84
C PHE A 639 41.11 12.58 -1.77
N GLN A 640 41.51 12.63 -0.50
CA GLN A 640 40.69 12.07 0.61
C GLN A 640 39.30 12.73 0.69
N ASN A 641 39.24 14.04 0.51
CA ASN A 641 37.97 14.79 0.49
C ASN A 641 37.10 14.37 -0.71
N ARG A 642 37.69 14.07 -1.89
CA ARG A 642 36.92 13.54 -3.04
C ARG A 642 36.31 12.17 -2.72
N LEU A 643 37.09 11.28 -2.08
CA LEU A 643 36.59 9.99 -1.63
C LEU A 643 35.41 10.15 -0.64
N GLY A 644 35.59 11.02 0.35
CA GLY A 644 34.53 11.32 1.34
C GLY A 644 33.27 11.91 0.70
N LEU A 645 33.44 12.83 -0.23
CA LEU A 645 32.31 13.44 -0.97
C LEU A 645 31.51 12.40 -1.76
N PHE A 646 32.15 11.58 -2.55
CA PHE A 646 31.45 10.58 -3.38
C PHE A 646 30.78 9.51 -2.53
N PHE A 647 31.46 9.06 -1.48
CA PHE A 647 30.86 8.14 -0.51
C PHE A 647 29.61 8.73 0.15
N PHE A 648 29.69 9.99 0.58
CA PHE A 648 28.58 10.69 1.22
C PHE A 648 27.38 10.84 0.27
N ILE A 649 27.62 11.25 -0.98
CA ILE A 649 26.53 11.41 -1.98
C ILE A 649 25.85 10.05 -2.25
N LEU A 650 26.62 8.99 -2.44
CA LEU A 650 26.07 7.66 -2.68
C LEU A 650 25.29 7.16 -1.46
N ALA A 651 25.80 7.34 -0.24
CA ALA A 651 25.09 7.00 0.97
C ALA A 651 23.74 7.75 1.07
N LEU A 652 23.76 9.04 0.81
CA LEU A 652 22.58 9.89 0.85
C LEU A 652 21.51 9.41 -0.16
N PHE A 653 21.89 9.15 -1.41
CA PHE A 653 20.94 8.63 -2.39
C PHE A 653 20.51 7.20 -2.07
N GLY A 654 21.40 6.33 -1.64
CA GLY A 654 21.08 4.96 -1.26
C GLY A 654 20.01 4.91 -0.17
N PHE A 655 20.18 5.66 0.91
CA PHE A 655 19.19 5.73 1.98
C PHE A 655 17.91 6.47 1.56
N SER A 656 17.98 7.48 0.70
CA SER A 656 16.78 8.16 0.20
C SER A 656 15.88 7.22 -0.62
N THR A 657 16.45 6.16 -1.25
CA THR A 657 15.68 5.18 -2.03
C THR A 657 14.79 4.29 -1.17
N LEU A 658 14.99 4.24 0.16
CA LEU A 658 14.10 3.51 1.06
C LEU A 658 12.65 4.00 0.97
N SER A 659 12.42 5.26 0.56
CA SER A 659 11.07 5.74 0.28
C SER A 659 10.37 4.99 -0.86
N SER A 660 11.09 4.30 -1.76
CA SER A 660 10.50 3.45 -2.79
C SER A 660 9.82 2.19 -2.24
N LEU A 661 10.18 1.75 -1.03
CA LEU A 661 9.53 0.62 -0.35
C LEU A 661 8.03 0.89 -0.12
N THR A 662 7.68 2.13 0.17
CA THR A 662 6.30 2.53 0.52
C THR A 662 5.47 2.99 -0.67
N VAL A 663 6.06 3.15 -1.86
CA VAL A 663 5.36 3.65 -3.06
C VAL A 663 4.27 2.68 -3.54
N PHE A 664 4.52 1.37 -3.46
CA PHE A 664 3.57 0.35 -3.93
C PHE A 664 2.54 -0.06 -2.86
N ALA A 665 2.88 0.04 -1.58
CA ALA A 665 2.08 -0.47 -0.47
C ALA A 665 0.61 0.04 -0.44
N PRO A 666 0.32 1.34 -0.64
CA PRO A 666 -1.04 1.86 -0.62
C PRO A 666 -1.92 1.33 -1.77
N GLU A 667 -1.31 0.99 -2.90
CA GLU A 667 -2.02 0.52 -4.09
C GLU A 667 -2.08 -1.00 -4.20
N ARG A 668 -1.44 -1.73 -3.28
CA ARG A 668 -1.31 -3.20 -3.32
C ARG A 668 -2.68 -3.90 -3.37
N LEU A 669 -3.59 -3.53 -2.48
CA LEU A 669 -4.93 -4.10 -2.41
C LEU A 669 -5.74 -3.76 -3.67
N LEU A 670 -5.67 -2.50 -4.12
CA LEU A 670 -6.32 -2.06 -5.35
C LEU A 670 -5.83 -2.86 -6.56
N PHE A 671 -4.51 -3.05 -6.68
CA PHE A 671 -3.91 -3.83 -7.77
C PHE A 671 -4.40 -5.28 -7.77
N VAL A 672 -4.42 -5.95 -6.60
CA VAL A 672 -4.87 -7.34 -6.47
C VAL A 672 -6.33 -7.47 -6.91
N ARG A 673 -7.20 -6.55 -6.47
CA ARG A 673 -8.62 -6.51 -6.84
C ARG A 673 -8.82 -6.26 -8.34
N GLU A 674 -8.21 -5.21 -8.90
CA GLU A 674 -8.34 -4.87 -10.31
C GLU A 674 -7.81 -5.98 -11.22
N ARG A 675 -6.72 -6.65 -10.80
CA ARG A 675 -6.18 -7.83 -11.49
C ARG A 675 -7.15 -9.01 -11.46
N ALA A 676 -7.73 -9.33 -10.30
CA ALA A 676 -8.69 -10.41 -10.14
C ALA A 676 -9.94 -10.21 -10.99
N ASN A 677 -10.43 -8.97 -11.05
CA ASN A 677 -11.57 -8.58 -11.88
C ASN A 677 -11.21 -8.38 -13.36
N GLY A 678 -9.94 -8.62 -13.77
CA GLY A 678 -9.52 -8.60 -15.17
C GLY A 678 -9.48 -7.22 -15.83
N TYR A 679 -9.24 -6.14 -15.07
CA TYR A 679 -9.21 -4.75 -15.58
C TYR A 679 -8.10 -4.55 -16.61
N TYR A 680 -6.90 -5.08 -16.36
CA TYR A 680 -5.70 -4.93 -17.20
C TYR A 680 -4.69 -6.06 -17.01
N ALA A 681 -3.71 -6.11 -17.89
CA ALA A 681 -2.57 -7.01 -17.73
C ALA A 681 -1.56 -6.46 -16.70
N PRO A 682 -0.98 -7.29 -15.82
CA PRO A 682 -0.02 -6.84 -14.79
C PRO A 682 1.15 -6.04 -15.34
N ILE A 683 1.64 -6.38 -16.55
CA ILE A 683 2.77 -5.69 -17.19
C ILE A 683 2.45 -4.22 -17.47
N THR A 684 1.24 -3.89 -17.93
CA THR A 684 0.85 -2.52 -18.27
C THR A 684 0.78 -1.62 -17.03
N TYR A 685 0.29 -2.15 -15.91
CA TYR A 685 0.29 -1.46 -14.63
C TYR A 685 1.71 -1.23 -14.12
N PHE A 686 2.54 -2.29 -14.12
CA PHE A 686 3.92 -2.21 -13.65
C PHE A 686 4.72 -1.18 -14.42
N MET A 687 4.65 -1.20 -15.75
CA MET A 687 5.34 -0.22 -16.60
C MET A 687 4.86 1.21 -16.36
N ALA A 688 3.55 1.42 -16.23
CA ALA A 688 3.00 2.74 -15.90
C ALA A 688 3.50 3.25 -14.55
N LYS A 689 3.56 2.37 -13.53
CA LYS A 689 4.04 2.69 -12.19
C LYS A 689 5.53 3.03 -12.19
N VAL A 690 6.36 2.24 -12.85
CA VAL A 690 7.81 2.48 -12.93
C VAL A 690 8.10 3.79 -13.65
N ILE A 691 7.49 4.04 -14.82
CA ILE A 691 7.81 5.21 -15.63
C ILE A 691 7.27 6.51 -15.01
N PHE A 692 6.04 6.53 -14.52
CA PHE A 692 5.38 7.76 -14.10
C PHE A 692 5.45 8.05 -12.61
N ASP A 693 5.87 7.11 -11.79
CA ASP A 693 5.99 7.28 -10.35
C ASP A 693 7.46 7.22 -9.90
N ILE A 694 8.20 6.18 -10.30
CA ILE A 694 9.59 5.98 -9.84
C ILE A 694 10.56 6.88 -10.59
N VAL A 695 10.47 6.97 -11.93
CA VAL A 695 11.42 7.74 -12.74
C VAL A 695 11.51 9.21 -12.31
N PRO A 696 10.41 9.98 -12.13
CA PRO A 696 10.50 11.38 -11.69
C PRO A 696 11.16 11.54 -10.33
N LEU A 697 10.93 10.61 -9.41
CA LEU A 697 11.49 10.65 -8.07
C LEU A 697 12.96 10.24 -8.01
N ARG A 698 13.49 9.53 -9.03
CA ARG A 698 14.83 8.95 -9.00
C ARG A 698 15.80 9.51 -10.02
N ILE A 699 15.33 10.14 -11.08
CA ILE A 699 16.19 10.77 -12.09
C ILE A 699 16.42 12.24 -11.78
N ILE A 700 15.38 12.98 -11.42
CA ILE A 700 15.46 14.44 -11.25
C ILE A 700 16.32 14.83 -10.04
N PRO A 701 16.20 14.23 -8.82
CA PRO A 701 17.02 14.63 -7.69
C PRO A 701 18.53 14.48 -7.90
N PRO A 702 19.08 13.37 -8.46
CA PRO A 702 20.51 13.28 -8.77
C PRO A 702 20.99 14.33 -9.77
N ILE A 703 20.17 14.65 -10.80
CA ILE A 703 20.49 15.69 -11.76
C ILE A 703 20.57 17.06 -11.06
N LEU A 704 19.58 17.42 -10.25
CA LEU A 704 19.58 18.67 -9.50
C LEU A 704 20.77 18.75 -8.55
N MET A 705 21.00 17.70 -7.76
CA MET A 705 22.10 17.68 -6.80
C MET A 705 23.46 17.76 -7.51
N GLY A 706 23.68 16.91 -8.52
CA GLY A 706 24.96 16.87 -9.23
C GLY A 706 25.26 18.15 -9.98
N SER A 707 24.24 18.78 -10.59
CA SER A 707 24.42 20.04 -11.32
C SER A 707 24.87 21.20 -10.41
N ILE A 708 24.40 21.22 -9.15
CA ILE A 708 24.80 22.24 -8.17
C ILE A 708 26.15 21.90 -7.56
N LEU A 709 26.32 20.65 -7.15
CA LEU A 709 27.47 20.20 -6.37
C LEU A 709 28.77 20.21 -7.20
N TYR A 710 28.71 19.72 -8.46
CA TYR A 710 29.88 19.57 -9.33
C TYR A 710 30.69 20.86 -9.53
N PRO A 711 30.05 22.02 -9.87
CA PRO A 711 30.79 23.28 -10.00
C PRO A 711 31.22 23.88 -8.64
N MET A 712 30.47 23.62 -7.55
CA MET A 712 30.82 24.14 -6.23
C MET A 712 32.05 23.47 -5.65
N THR A 713 32.19 22.17 -5.82
CA THR A 713 33.34 21.39 -5.31
C THR A 713 34.59 21.55 -6.16
N GLY A 714 34.46 22.12 -7.37
CA GLY A 714 35.59 22.34 -8.28
C GLY A 714 36.19 21.04 -8.83
N LEU A 715 35.33 20.05 -9.14
CA LEU A 715 35.70 18.85 -9.88
C LEU A 715 36.16 19.21 -11.31
N ILE A 716 36.69 18.26 -12.06
CA ILE A 716 37.28 18.51 -13.38
C ILE A 716 36.29 19.27 -14.28
N PRO A 717 36.58 20.51 -14.71
CA PRO A 717 35.63 21.37 -15.41
C PRO A 717 35.48 21.00 -16.90
N ASP A 718 35.21 19.72 -17.18
CA ASP A 718 35.06 19.18 -18.51
C ASP A 718 33.68 18.56 -18.67
N ALA A 719 32.99 18.86 -19.79
CA ALA A 719 31.63 18.40 -20.03
C ALA A 719 31.48 16.87 -20.07
N PRO A 720 32.36 16.08 -20.73
CA PRO A 720 32.30 14.63 -20.67
C PRO A 720 32.37 14.06 -19.28
N HIS A 721 33.22 14.59 -18.38
CA HIS A 721 33.34 14.13 -16.99
C HIS A 721 32.07 14.45 -16.18
N PHE A 722 31.50 15.64 -16.38
CA PHE A 722 30.22 16.01 -15.77
C PHE A 722 29.07 15.10 -16.19
N PHE A 723 28.91 14.82 -17.49
CA PHE A 723 27.81 13.95 -17.94
C PHE A 723 27.97 12.49 -17.48
N LYS A 724 29.21 11.96 -17.42
CA LYS A 724 29.49 10.64 -16.82
C LYS A 724 29.13 10.62 -15.34
N PHE A 725 29.52 11.66 -14.59
CA PHE A 725 29.18 11.80 -13.18
C PHE A 725 27.65 11.76 -12.96
N ILE A 726 26.87 12.55 -13.70
CA ILE A 726 25.41 12.53 -13.63
C ILE A 726 24.85 11.17 -14.00
N LEU A 727 25.36 10.53 -15.07
CA LEU A 727 24.92 9.22 -15.51
C LEU A 727 25.10 8.16 -14.42
N ILE A 728 26.25 8.13 -13.76
CA ILE A 728 26.55 7.19 -12.69
C ILE A 728 25.60 7.40 -11.51
N LEU A 729 25.38 8.65 -11.07
CA LEU A 729 24.47 8.97 -9.99
C LEU A 729 23.02 8.56 -10.30
N VAL A 730 22.54 8.80 -11.51
CA VAL A 730 21.19 8.43 -11.93
C VAL A 730 21.05 6.91 -11.99
N LEU A 731 22.00 6.19 -12.59
CA LEU A 731 21.96 4.74 -12.65
C LEU A 731 22.03 4.09 -11.28
N PHE A 732 22.88 4.61 -10.39
CA PHE A 732 22.94 4.15 -9.01
C PHE A 732 21.59 4.32 -8.30
N ASN A 733 21.00 5.52 -8.38
CA ASN A 733 19.71 5.81 -7.72
C ASN A 733 18.57 4.94 -8.29
N LEU A 734 18.56 4.66 -9.59
CA LEU A 734 17.60 3.74 -10.22
C LEU A 734 17.83 2.29 -9.79
N ALA A 735 19.08 1.82 -9.73
CA ALA A 735 19.40 0.47 -9.29
C ALA A 735 19.00 0.25 -7.81
N ALA A 736 19.36 1.20 -6.95
CA ALA A 736 18.96 1.18 -5.54
C ALA A 736 17.43 1.19 -5.36
N ALA A 737 16.73 2.03 -6.14
CA ALA A 737 15.27 2.08 -6.13
C ALA A 737 14.62 0.77 -6.63
N ALA A 738 15.21 0.11 -7.63
CA ALA A 738 14.73 -1.17 -8.15
C ALA A 738 14.84 -2.29 -7.09
N ILE A 739 15.95 -2.33 -6.33
CA ILE A 739 16.13 -3.25 -5.20
C ILE A 739 15.06 -2.97 -4.13
N CYS A 740 14.88 -1.72 -3.74
CA CYS A 740 13.87 -1.34 -2.75
C CYS A 740 12.44 -1.68 -3.25
N LEU A 741 12.12 -1.44 -4.51
CA LEU A 741 10.83 -1.80 -5.09
C LEU A 741 10.59 -3.30 -5.03
N PHE A 742 11.59 -4.12 -5.37
CA PHE A 742 11.49 -5.57 -5.27
C PHE A 742 11.19 -6.01 -3.83
N ILE A 743 11.94 -5.49 -2.83
CA ILE A 743 11.73 -5.79 -1.41
C ILE A 743 10.31 -5.37 -0.98
N GLY A 744 9.85 -4.16 -1.37
CA GLY A 744 8.51 -3.64 -1.05
C GLY A 744 7.37 -4.46 -1.66
N ILE A 745 7.58 -5.12 -2.81
CA ILE A 745 6.61 -6.03 -3.42
C ILE A 745 6.58 -7.38 -2.68
N VAL A 746 7.73 -7.93 -2.32
CA VAL A 746 7.85 -9.23 -1.66
C VAL A 746 7.32 -9.18 -0.22
N CYS A 747 7.69 -8.16 0.53
CA CYS A 747 7.27 -7.99 1.93
C CYS A 747 5.83 -7.49 2.01
N LYS A 748 5.03 -8.08 2.92
CA LYS A 748 3.67 -7.61 3.20
C LYS A 748 3.68 -6.38 4.10
N ASP A 749 4.50 -6.42 5.14
CA ASP A 749 4.57 -5.40 6.17
C ASP A 749 5.63 -4.35 5.83
N ASN A 750 5.24 -3.08 5.89
CA ASN A 750 6.13 -1.94 5.60
C ASN A 750 7.30 -1.84 6.58
N GLY A 751 7.09 -2.19 7.86
CA GLY A 751 8.14 -2.20 8.87
C GLY A 751 9.23 -3.21 8.54
N VAL A 752 8.85 -4.45 8.20
CA VAL A 752 9.78 -5.52 7.79
C VAL A 752 10.50 -5.13 6.49
N ALA A 753 9.78 -4.57 5.51
CA ALA A 753 10.38 -4.09 4.26
C ALA A 753 11.45 -3.02 4.52
N SER A 754 11.17 -2.06 5.40
CA SER A 754 12.11 -0.99 5.76
C SER A 754 13.35 -1.53 6.48
N LEU A 755 13.17 -2.49 7.39
CA LEU A 755 14.28 -3.14 8.09
C LEU A 755 15.20 -3.87 7.10
N ILE A 756 14.64 -4.71 6.22
CA ILE A 756 15.40 -5.46 5.22
C ILE A 756 16.08 -4.49 4.24
N GLY A 757 15.36 -3.49 3.77
CA GLY A 757 15.88 -2.49 2.83
C GLY A 757 17.05 -1.70 3.40
N SER A 758 16.95 -1.23 4.65
CA SER A 758 18.02 -0.51 5.32
C SER A 758 19.25 -1.39 5.56
N LEU A 759 19.04 -2.66 5.93
CA LEU A 759 20.11 -3.63 6.13
C LEU A 759 20.84 -3.93 4.81
N VAL A 760 20.14 -4.12 3.71
CA VAL A 760 20.72 -4.33 2.38
C VAL A 760 21.52 -3.11 1.94
N MET A 761 21.02 -1.88 2.14
CA MET A 761 21.74 -0.66 1.79
C MET A 761 22.98 -0.45 2.66
N LEU A 762 22.88 -0.66 3.99
CA LEU A 762 24.00 -0.56 4.90
C LEU A 762 25.10 -1.57 4.58
N PHE A 763 24.68 -2.82 4.32
CA PHE A 763 25.61 -3.88 3.94
C PHE A 763 26.31 -3.57 2.61
N SER A 764 25.58 -3.12 1.59
CA SER A 764 26.16 -2.71 0.31
C SER A 764 27.14 -1.54 0.47
N LEU A 765 26.83 -0.60 1.37
CA LEU A 765 27.69 0.54 1.68
C LEU A 765 29.03 0.12 2.30
N LEU A 766 29.02 -0.92 3.15
CA LEU A 766 30.25 -1.46 3.76
C LEU A 766 31.27 -1.91 2.71
N PHE A 767 30.78 -2.51 1.61
CA PHE A 767 31.61 -3.01 0.50
C PHE A 767 31.81 -1.99 -0.63
N ALA A 768 31.59 -0.70 -0.37
CA ALA A 768 31.76 0.36 -1.37
C ALA A 768 33.23 0.55 -1.82
N GLY A 769 34.23 0.15 -0.99
CA GLY A 769 35.65 0.29 -1.27
C GLY A 769 36.34 1.41 -0.48
N LEU A 770 35.58 2.27 0.26
CA LEU A 770 36.19 3.27 1.15
C LEU A 770 36.48 2.71 2.55
N LEU A 771 35.51 1.95 3.13
CA LEU A 771 35.61 1.42 4.48
C LEU A 771 36.43 0.14 4.55
N LEU A 772 36.39 -0.66 3.47
CA LEU A 772 37.15 -1.90 3.33
C LEU A 772 37.93 -1.82 2.00
N ASN A 773 39.25 -1.89 2.09
CA ASN A 773 40.05 -1.98 0.88
C ASN A 773 39.85 -3.35 0.21
N HIS A 774 39.84 -3.36 -1.12
CA HIS A 774 39.64 -4.56 -1.93
C HIS A 774 40.64 -5.68 -1.57
N ASP A 775 41.91 -5.35 -1.40
CA ASP A 775 42.97 -6.30 -1.10
C ASP A 775 42.89 -6.90 0.33
N ALA A 776 42.16 -6.21 1.22
CA ALA A 776 41.94 -6.69 2.59
C ALA A 776 40.77 -7.68 2.72
N ILE A 777 39.96 -7.84 1.65
CA ILE A 777 38.81 -8.73 1.70
C ILE A 777 39.24 -10.18 1.49
N PRO A 778 38.86 -11.11 2.40
CA PRO A 778 39.17 -12.53 2.20
C PRO A 778 38.56 -13.03 0.86
N LYS A 779 39.29 -13.85 0.13
CA LYS A 779 38.88 -14.39 -1.17
C LYS A 779 37.50 -15.10 -1.13
N SER A 780 37.17 -15.70 0.02
CA SER A 780 35.86 -16.33 0.25
C SER A 780 34.69 -15.33 0.32
N MET A 781 34.96 -14.04 0.51
CA MET A 781 33.95 -12.98 0.66
C MET A 781 33.90 -11.98 -0.51
N LEU A 782 34.76 -12.13 -1.52
CA LEU A 782 34.79 -11.25 -2.71
C LEU A 782 33.43 -11.20 -3.46
N TRP A 783 32.64 -12.28 -3.39
CA TRP A 783 31.32 -12.29 -4.00
C TRP A 783 30.36 -11.28 -3.35
N LEU A 784 30.57 -10.89 -2.09
CA LEU A 784 29.73 -9.87 -1.40
C LEU A 784 29.98 -8.49 -1.99
N GLN A 785 31.21 -8.16 -2.34
CA GLN A 785 31.57 -6.94 -3.04
C GLN A 785 30.92 -6.90 -4.44
N ALA A 786 30.93 -8.05 -5.16
CA ALA A 786 30.33 -8.17 -6.47
C ALA A 786 28.80 -7.95 -6.47
N ILE A 787 28.13 -8.09 -5.33
CA ILE A 787 26.69 -7.80 -5.18
C ILE A 787 26.43 -6.33 -4.77
N SER A 788 27.45 -5.61 -4.31
CA SER A 788 27.30 -4.23 -3.85
C SER A 788 27.16 -3.26 -5.01
N ILE A 789 26.00 -2.60 -5.12
CA ILE A 789 25.79 -1.49 -6.08
C ILE A 789 26.62 -0.25 -5.73
N PHE A 790 26.95 -0.07 -4.44
CA PHE A 790 27.79 1.03 -3.98
C PHE A 790 29.21 0.91 -4.51
N HIS A 791 29.75 -0.31 -4.57
CA HIS A 791 31.10 -0.57 -5.11
C HIS A 791 31.22 -0.04 -6.54
N TYR A 792 30.37 -0.48 -7.44
CA TYR A 792 30.41 -0.07 -8.84
C TYR A 792 30.22 1.44 -9.05
N ALA A 793 29.30 2.04 -8.28
CA ALA A 793 29.06 3.48 -8.37
C ALA A 793 30.22 4.29 -7.80
N PHE A 794 30.78 3.86 -6.67
CA PHE A 794 31.88 4.54 -6.00
C PHE A 794 33.16 4.47 -6.85
N GLU A 795 33.55 3.30 -7.30
CA GLU A 795 34.69 3.08 -8.18
C GLU A 795 34.58 3.90 -9.47
N SER A 796 33.42 3.83 -10.16
CA SER A 796 33.20 4.61 -11.37
C SER A 796 33.33 6.12 -11.15
N LEU A 797 32.79 6.66 -10.02
CA LEU A 797 32.90 8.10 -9.72
C LEU A 797 34.32 8.52 -9.47
N ILE A 798 35.09 7.72 -8.72
CA ILE A 798 36.48 8.00 -8.39
C ILE A 798 37.36 7.91 -9.63
N VAL A 799 37.22 6.85 -10.42
CA VAL A 799 37.96 6.66 -11.66
C VAL A 799 37.68 7.79 -12.65
N ASN A 800 36.38 8.24 -12.76
CA ASN A 800 36.04 9.36 -13.63
C ASN A 800 36.76 10.67 -13.27
N GLU A 801 36.99 10.91 -11.96
CA GLU A 801 37.56 12.18 -11.47
C GLU A 801 39.08 12.10 -11.31
N VAL A 802 39.61 11.01 -10.74
CA VAL A 802 41.00 10.97 -10.24
C VAL A 802 42.00 10.48 -11.29
N THR A 803 41.60 9.63 -12.22
CA THR A 803 42.53 9.00 -13.19
C THR A 803 43.40 10.00 -13.94
N PHE A 804 42.84 11.16 -14.29
CA PHE A 804 43.54 12.19 -15.10
C PHE A 804 44.11 13.33 -14.25
N LEU A 805 43.95 13.28 -12.91
CA LEU A 805 44.56 14.25 -12.01
C LEU A 805 46.01 13.92 -11.73
N THR A 806 46.85 14.96 -11.67
CA THR A 806 48.19 14.89 -11.09
C THR A 806 48.12 15.47 -9.69
N LEU A 807 48.24 14.61 -8.68
CA LEU A 807 48.25 15.03 -7.32
C LEU A 807 49.64 15.50 -6.90
N VAL A 808 49.73 16.65 -6.28
CA VAL A 808 50.97 17.24 -5.79
C VAL A 808 51.06 17.11 -4.30
N ASP A 809 51.95 16.32 -3.78
CA ASP A 809 52.26 16.28 -2.35
C ASP A 809 53.39 17.27 -2.05
N LYS A 810 53.07 18.25 -1.23
CA LYS A 810 53.99 19.31 -0.79
C LYS A 810 54.50 19.05 0.60
N LYS A 811 55.24 17.96 0.78
CA LYS A 811 55.87 17.67 2.06
C LYS A 811 57.36 18.00 1.95
N TYR A 812 57.90 18.62 2.98
CA TYR A 812 59.34 18.92 3.14
C TYR A 812 59.91 19.81 2.05
N GLY A 813 59.12 20.70 1.45
CA GLY A 813 59.57 21.62 0.39
C GLY A 813 59.82 20.97 -0.97
N LEU A 814 59.52 19.68 -1.12
CA LEU A 814 59.53 18.94 -2.34
C LEU A 814 58.13 18.81 -2.92
N ASN A 815 57.96 19.20 -4.18
CA ASN A 815 56.72 18.95 -4.91
C ASN A 815 56.82 17.54 -5.52
N ILE A 816 56.25 16.55 -4.89
CA ILE A 816 56.15 15.20 -5.44
C ILE A 816 54.86 15.11 -6.24
N THR A 817 54.97 14.98 -7.56
CA THR A 817 53.81 14.79 -8.42
C THR A 817 53.55 13.30 -8.58
N VAL A 818 52.37 12.86 -8.11
CA VAL A 818 51.94 11.46 -8.24
C VAL A 818 50.76 11.43 -9.23
N PRO A 819 50.81 10.62 -10.29
CA PRO A 819 49.65 10.43 -11.16
C PRO A 819 48.51 9.83 -10.39
N GLY A 820 47.27 10.35 -10.56
CA GLY A 820 46.08 9.85 -9.89
C GLY A 820 45.82 8.35 -10.14
N ALA A 821 46.15 7.86 -11.32
CA ALA A 821 46.06 6.44 -11.64
C ALA A 821 46.90 5.54 -10.71
N THR A 822 48.10 5.98 -10.32
CA THR A 822 48.96 5.23 -9.40
C THR A 822 48.35 5.18 -7.99
N ILE A 823 47.79 6.29 -7.55
CA ILE A 823 47.09 6.32 -6.23
C ILE A 823 45.86 5.42 -6.25
N LEU A 824 45.06 5.45 -7.33
CA LEU A 824 43.91 4.57 -7.44
C LEU A 824 44.29 3.08 -7.33
N SER A 825 45.34 2.68 -8.03
CA SER A 825 45.82 1.30 -7.96
C SER A 825 46.30 0.91 -6.56
N SER A 826 46.91 1.83 -5.80
CA SER A 826 47.33 1.56 -4.40
C SER A 826 46.16 1.40 -3.42
N PHE A 827 44.99 1.93 -3.76
CA PHE A 827 43.72 1.72 -3.04
C PHE A 827 42.91 0.53 -3.55
N GLY A 828 43.45 -0.24 -4.52
CA GLY A 828 42.79 -1.44 -5.10
C GLY A 828 41.70 -1.10 -6.13
N PHE A 829 41.65 0.13 -6.68
CA PHE A 829 40.72 0.49 -7.74
C PHE A 829 41.30 0.25 -9.13
N ASP A 830 40.51 -0.30 -10.05
CA ASP A 830 40.92 -0.51 -11.43
C ASP A 830 40.64 0.76 -12.27
N THR A 831 41.66 1.38 -12.78
CA THR A 831 41.57 2.59 -13.61
C THR A 831 40.78 2.40 -14.91
N LEU A 832 40.61 1.17 -15.37
CA LEU A 832 39.83 0.82 -16.57
C LEU A 832 38.38 0.43 -16.26
N ALA A 833 37.99 0.34 -14.98
CA ALA A 833 36.67 -0.17 -14.53
C ALA A 833 35.49 0.75 -14.86
N LEU A 834 35.68 2.02 -15.21
CA LEU A 834 34.64 3.01 -15.39
C LEU A 834 33.43 2.49 -16.21
N TRP A 835 33.66 2.07 -17.45
CA TRP A 835 32.57 1.60 -18.31
C TRP A 835 32.06 0.20 -17.96
N PRO A 836 32.89 -0.79 -17.62
CA PRO A 836 32.44 -2.06 -17.10
C PRO A 836 31.52 -1.92 -15.89
N ASP A 837 31.82 -1.03 -14.94
CA ASP A 837 31.03 -0.84 -13.74
C ASP A 837 29.70 -0.09 -13.99
N VAL A 838 29.71 0.90 -14.88
CA VAL A 838 28.48 1.55 -15.35
C VAL A 838 27.55 0.53 -16.00
N VAL A 839 28.07 -0.39 -16.80
CA VAL A 839 27.28 -1.47 -17.41
C VAL A 839 26.78 -2.45 -16.36
N LYS A 840 27.63 -2.88 -15.41
CA LYS A 840 27.20 -3.75 -14.30
C LYS A 840 26.08 -3.09 -13.49
N LEU A 841 26.21 -1.80 -13.17
CA LEU A 841 25.18 -1.04 -12.45
C LEU A 841 23.85 -0.98 -13.21
N ALA A 842 23.89 -0.77 -14.54
CA ALA A 842 22.71 -0.80 -15.40
C ALA A 842 22.07 -2.20 -15.47
N ILE A 843 22.89 -3.27 -15.52
CA ILE A 843 22.42 -4.66 -15.48
C ILE A 843 21.75 -4.95 -14.13
N PHE A 844 22.35 -4.55 -13.01
CA PHE A 844 21.76 -4.71 -11.69
C PHE A 844 20.37 -4.07 -11.61
N GLY A 845 20.25 -2.81 -11.99
CA GLY A 845 18.96 -2.13 -12.01
C GLY A 845 17.92 -2.85 -12.87
N SER A 846 18.31 -3.29 -14.08
CA SER A 846 17.43 -4.01 -15.00
C SER A 846 16.98 -5.36 -14.46
N VAL A 847 17.91 -6.14 -13.88
CA VAL A 847 17.61 -7.44 -13.28
C VAL A 847 16.61 -7.29 -12.14
N PHE A 848 16.81 -6.33 -11.22
CA PHE A 848 15.88 -6.12 -10.11
C PHE A 848 14.52 -5.58 -10.55
N ILE A 849 14.43 -4.80 -11.64
CA ILE A 849 13.14 -4.41 -12.25
C ILE A 849 12.41 -5.65 -12.77
N VAL A 850 13.11 -6.56 -13.46
CA VAL A 850 12.51 -7.82 -13.94
C VAL A 850 12.09 -8.72 -12.78
N LEU A 851 12.90 -8.84 -11.73
CA LEU A 851 12.58 -9.58 -10.52
C LEU A 851 11.38 -8.97 -9.78
N ALA A 852 11.30 -7.65 -9.70
CA ALA A 852 10.15 -6.94 -9.12
C ALA A 852 8.86 -7.23 -9.90
N TYR A 853 8.91 -7.23 -11.23
CA TYR A 853 7.78 -7.62 -12.06
C TYR A 853 7.40 -9.08 -11.87
N ALA A 854 8.38 -9.99 -11.86
CA ALA A 854 8.14 -11.42 -11.64
C ALA A 854 7.51 -11.67 -10.26
N ALA A 855 8.04 -11.04 -9.21
CA ALA A 855 7.48 -11.10 -7.87
C ALA A 855 6.02 -10.58 -7.84
N MET A 856 5.75 -9.44 -8.47
CA MET A 856 4.40 -8.89 -8.59
C MET A 856 3.46 -9.85 -9.34
N HIS A 857 3.94 -10.49 -10.40
CA HIS A 857 3.16 -11.42 -11.20
C HIS A 857 2.82 -12.72 -10.45
N VAL A 858 3.77 -13.26 -9.67
CA VAL A 858 3.62 -14.55 -8.98
C VAL A 858 2.98 -14.42 -7.60
N LEU A 859 3.44 -13.44 -6.80
CA LEU A 859 3.04 -13.31 -5.41
C LEU A 859 1.72 -12.57 -5.21
N LEU A 860 1.43 -11.57 -6.08
CA LEU A 860 0.24 -10.74 -5.94
C LEU A 860 -0.94 -11.28 -6.77
N VAL A 861 -1.24 -12.55 -6.59
CA VAL A 861 -2.46 -13.17 -7.10
C VAL A 861 -3.46 -13.28 -5.96
N GLU A 862 -4.71 -12.91 -6.20
CA GLU A 862 -5.77 -13.14 -5.23
C GLU A 862 -5.90 -14.66 -5.00
N ARG A 863 -5.62 -15.10 -3.78
CA ARG A 863 -5.79 -16.47 -3.30
C ARG A 863 -6.54 -16.38 -1.97
N ARG A 864 -7.84 -16.48 -2.02
CA ARG A 864 -8.72 -16.50 -0.84
C ARG A 864 -8.94 -17.89 -0.30
#